data_22074908cbd1fbc96ae918fd2d5b5c9c
#
_entry.id   22074908cbd1fbc96ae918fd2d5b5c9c
#
_cell.length_a   1.000
_cell.length_b   1.000
_cell.length_c   1.000
_cell.angle_alpha   90.00
_cell.angle_beta   90.00
_cell.angle_gamma   90.00
#
_symmetry.space_group_name_H-M   'P 1'
#
loop_
_entity.id
_entity.type
_entity.pdbx_description
1 polymer ?
#
loop_
_entity_poly.entity_id
_entity_poly.type
_entity_poly.pdbx_seq_one_letter_code
_entity_poly.pdbx_strand_id
1 'polypeptide(L)'
;MMAPMRWLLAVACGFCFPLAAGTGADVARAIRENSFDHDQCYRVRDFIIVKDELKIYLTDGHLIFAKPVAGRRIAAVFTADVEGGDGEVILLPPNRAERTSLAAFIDAPNLDDHFRAAMFLFTGADYDALLSQLPNNPANHKDPAAAAALDQTWTPALENLATSFQTRLVLDLAGGAAARSGLFAGLFSSPKLGSFEAIFDPFAQEQITAGQVNSRNDRFYFDTWTSFEARSFRKAPPAERDDVRLSDYRIQATVNPDLALDAVTRVHVKPLADGLAAVTFEVTPRMSVTAATVDGRPAEVLQRDTLGVGMTRGGNDLFLVFPPEPLRAGREYEFEFHHSGKVIADAGERVFFVTARGNWYPMHNFQFADYDILFRYPRYLDLVAAGDVVEESGDGDWRVTRRRTAAPIRFAAFNLGNFEHVRVERSNLVIDVCANRALERALQPKASDLVALPAAPGKPHRFDATAPITPPVPPNPLERLQTLASEIASAVEFMAAKFGPPALPHITVSPIPGTFGQGFPGLIYLSTLSYLKSLPAGNGTPTPSQTLYFDDLLQAHEVAHQWWGNRVTASFYRDGWLMEALANVSALLYLEKSKGPHSTEVMLDSYRGYLLEKIQGGQTVESLGPIVFGLRLENSQLPSAYRTITYGKGSWIMQMLRRRMGDERFGAMLAEVLKRYDRRDLTTEEFRALAAQFLPARSEDPQLVSFFDQWVYATGIPTLKLSWSVKGKAPDVRLMGTVTQTDVVADFTALVPVEIQPAHGLAITRWVRTSSDPVTFTVALNQAPAKVVLDPHNAVLRR
;
A
#
# COMPACT_ATOMS: atom_id res chain seq x y z
N MET A 1 -39.68 78.12 -34.20
CA MET A 1 -40.16 76.76 -34.54
C MET A 1 -39.29 75.78 -33.82
N MET A 2 -39.86 75.07 -32.87
CA MET A 2 -39.14 74.25 -31.86
C MET A 2 -39.15 72.81 -32.36
N ALA A 3 -37.99 72.10 -32.36
CA ALA A 3 -37.86 70.68 -32.53
C ALA A 3 -37.72 70.04 -31.15
N PRO A 4 -38.30 68.86 -30.92
CA PRO A 4 -38.28 68.21 -29.62
C PRO A 4 -37.00 67.33 -29.43
N MET A 5 -36.41 67.50 -28.27
CA MET A 5 -35.26 66.72 -27.77
C MET A 5 -35.71 65.29 -27.31
N ARG A 6 -35.18 64.28 -27.95
CA ARG A 6 -35.35 62.88 -27.54
C ARG A 6 -34.35 62.52 -26.48
N TRP A 7 -34.83 62.09 -25.31
CA TRP A 7 -34.04 61.46 -24.25
C TRP A 7 -33.74 60.01 -24.62
N LEU A 8 -32.47 59.67 -24.71
CA LEU A 8 -31.95 58.31 -24.76
C LEU A 8 -31.76 57.81 -23.31
N LEU A 9 -32.58 56.87 -22.88
CA LEU A 9 -32.32 56.06 -21.70
C LEU A 9 -31.25 55.04 -22.05
N ALA A 10 -30.02 55.25 -21.51
CA ALA A 10 -28.98 54.22 -21.50
C ALA A 10 -29.30 53.20 -20.39
N VAL A 11 -29.77 52.00 -20.84
CA VAL A 11 -29.85 50.82 -19.99
C VAL A 11 -28.41 50.33 -19.76
N ALA A 12 -27.89 50.62 -18.57
CA ALA A 12 -26.63 49.98 -18.11
C ALA A 12 -26.90 48.51 -17.85
N CYS A 13 -26.63 47.63 -18.82
CA CYS A 13 -26.45 46.21 -18.57
C CYS A 13 -25.18 46.03 -17.71
N GLY A 14 -25.38 45.84 -16.43
CA GLY A 14 -24.32 45.37 -15.55
C GLY A 14 -23.84 44.01 -16.01
N PHE A 15 -22.73 43.97 -16.75
CA PHE A 15 -21.97 42.76 -16.93
C PHE A 15 -21.38 42.40 -15.56
N CYS A 16 -22.00 41.44 -14.87
CA CYS A 16 -21.32 40.68 -13.85
C CYS A 16 -20.18 39.92 -14.54
N PHE A 17 -19.00 40.48 -14.56
CA PHE A 17 -17.80 39.69 -14.79
C PHE A 17 -17.72 38.67 -13.64
N PRO A 18 -17.65 37.37 -13.92
CA PRO A 18 -17.25 36.42 -12.88
C PRO A 18 -15.89 36.93 -12.37
N LEU A 19 -15.75 37.11 -11.04
CA LEU A 19 -14.44 37.26 -10.43
C LEU A 19 -13.57 36.16 -11.02
N ALA A 20 -12.48 36.53 -11.68
CA ALA A 20 -11.48 35.60 -12.11
C ALA A 20 -11.07 34.81 -10.86
N ALA A 21 -11.33 33.50 -10.86
CA ALA A 21 -10.85 32.62 -9.82
C ALA A 21 -9.33 32.86 -9.75
N GLY A 22 -8.83 33.17 -8.56
CA GLY A 22 -7.40 33.38 -8.34
C GLY A 22 -6.63 32.13 -8.82
N THR A 23 -5.38 32.33 -9.20
CA THR A 23 -4.52 31.20 -9.55
C THR A 23 -4.44 30.19 -8.40
N GLY A 24 -4.06 28.94 -8.66
CA GLY A 24 -3.87 27.94 -7.60
C GLY A 24 -2.90 28.42 -6.52
N ALA A 25 -1.84 29.17 -6.91
CA ALA A 25 -0.89 29.76 -6.00
C ALA A 25 -1.51 30.87 -5.12
N ASP A 26 -2.44 31.66 -5.67
CA ASP A 26 -3.14 32.68 -4.89
C ASP A 26 -4.07 32.06 -3.84
N VAL A 27 -4.78 31.00 -4.21
CA VAL A 27 -5.61 30.22 -3.29
C VAL A 27 -4.74 29.58 -2.20
N ALA A 28 -3.62 28.96 -2.59
CA ALA A 28 -2.68 28.34 -1.64
C ALA A 28 -2.09 29.38 -0.67
N ARG A 29 -1.76 30.58 -1.15
CA ARG A 29 -1.29 31.68 -0.31
C ARG A 29 -2.39 32.14 0.65
N ALA A 30 -3.60 32.34 0.17
CA ALA A 30 -4.73 32.79 1.00
C ALA A 30 -5.10 31.73 2.07
N ILE A 31 -4.90 30.44 1.80
CA ILE A 31 -5.06 29.36 2.81
C ILE A 31 -3.99 29.49 3.91
N ARG A 32 -2.72 29.68 3.52
CA ARG A 32 -1.60 29.81 4.48
C ARG A 32 -1.64 31.06 5.33
N GLU A 33 -2.12 32.18 4.76
CA GLU A 33 -2.23 33.47 5.41
C GLU A 33 -3.58 33.64 6.11
N ASN A 34 -4.40 32.62 6.19
CA ASN A 34 -5.73 32.70 6.78
C ASN A 34 -5.65 32.96 8.29
N SER A 35 -6.65 33.61 8.82
CA SER A 35 -6.80 33.99 10.22
C SER A 35 -8.25 33.90 10.63
N PHE A 36 -8.51 33.96 11.94
CA PHE A 36 -9.88 33.93 12.44
C PHE A 36 -10.59 35.25 12.19
N ASP A 37 -11.90 35.16 11.99
CA ASP A 37 -12.78 36.33 11.80
C ASP A 37 -13.48 36.64 13.13
N HIS A 38 -13.02 37.71 13.78
CA HIS A 38 -13.55 38.12 15.09
C HIS A 38 -15.04 38.44 15.06
N ASP A 39 -15.59 38.90 13.92
CA ASP A 39 -17.02 39.15 13.76
C ASP A 39 -17.85 37.84 13.59
N GLN A 40 -17.17 36.72 13.41
CA GLN A 40 -17.76 35.40 13.28
C GLN A 40 -17.38 34.48 14.46
N CYS A 41 -17.39 35.06 15.65
CA CYS A 41 -17.28 34.33 16.93
C CYS A 41 -18.66 34.28 17.59
N TYR A 42 -19.05 33.11 18.05
CA TYR A 42 -20.36 32.84 18.62
C TYR A 42 -20.25 32.02 19.90
N ARG A 43 -21.05 32.43 20.91
CA ARG A 43 -21.41 31.53 22.00
C ARG A 43 -22.40 30.53 21.43
N VAL A 44 -22.12 29.22 21.55
CA VAL A 44 -22.95 28.16 20.99
C VAL A 44 -23.31 27.13 22.05
N ARG A 45 -24.57 26.65 21.98
CA ARG A 45 -25.09 25.59 22.82
C ARG A 45 -25.93 24.64 21.97
N ASP A 46 -25.75 23.34 22.20
CA ASP A 46 -26.48 22.23 21.54
C ASP A 46 -26.37 22.22 20.01
N PHE A 47 -25.17 22.55 19.47
CA PHE A 47 -24.88 22.40 18.04
C PHE A 47 -24.51 20.96 17.69
N ILE A 48 -24.93 20.52 16.51
CA ILE A 48 -24.69 19.16 16.04
C ILE A 48 -24.09 19.20 14.61
N ILE A 49 -23.03 18.42 14.40
CA ILE A 49 -22.49 18.12 13.09
C ILE A 49 -22.71 16.63 12.82
N VAL A 50 -23.36 16.30 11.70
CA VAL A 50 -23.64 14.92 11.31
C VAL A 50 -23.03 14.64 9.94
N LYS A 51 -22.17 13.62 9.88
CA LYS A 51 -21.56 13.06 8.68
C LYS A 51 -21.76 11.54 8.68
N ASP A 52 -22.96 11.12 8.36
CA ASP A 52 -23.41 9.73 8.44
C ASP A 52 -23.23 9.12 9.84
N GLU A 53 -22.31 8.16 10.02
CA GLU A 53 -22.02 7.54 11.32
C GLU A 53 -21.17 8.42 12.24
N LEU A 54 -20.52 9.45 11.71
CA LEU A 54 -19.78 10.42 12.52
C LEU A 54 -20.73 11.51 13.02
N LYS A 55 -20.88 11.64 14.32
CA LYS A 55 -21.68 12.68 14.98
C LYS A 55 -20.82 13.44 15.95
N ILE A 56 -20.96 14.76 15.95
CA ILE A 56 -20.21 15.65 16.82
C ILE A 56 -21.20 16.60 17.48
N TYR A 57 -21.18 16.67 18.79
CA TYR A 57 -22.03 17.53 19.61
C TYR A 57 -21.14 18.62 20.20
N LEU A 58 -21.55 19.89 20.01
CA LEU A 58 -20.94 21.05 20.64
C LEU A 58 -21.91 21.51 21.73
N THR A 59 -21.71 20.97 22.92
CA THR A 59 -22.69 21.06 24.01
C THR A 59 -22.79 22.48 24.56
N ASP A 60 -21.66 23.10 24.90
CA ASP A 60 -21.61 24.47 25.39
C ASP A 60 -20.20 25.05 25.24
N GLY A 61 -20.02 26.15 24.49
CA GLY A 61 -18.71 26.75 24.25
C GLY A 61 -18.74 27.93 23.28
N HIS A 62 -17.57 28.25 22.78
CA HIS A 62 -17.37 29.26 21.74
C HIS A 62 -16.99 28.61 20.42
N LEU A 63 -17.58 29.08 19.32
CA LEU A 63 -17.29 28.68 17.96
C LEU A 63 -16.81 29.89 17.16
N ILE A 64 -15.59 29.88 16.70
CA ILE A 64 -15.01 30.93 15.85
C ILE A 64 -14.68 30.39 14.48
N PHE A 65 -15.04 31.15 13.42
CA PHE A 65 -14.76 30.77 12.04
C PHE A 65 -13.53 31.52 11.50
N ALA A 66 -12.77 30.83 10.64
CA ALA A 66 -11.72 31.47 9.86
C ALA A 66 -12.31 32.43 8.79
N LYS A 67 -11.51 33.39 8.32
CA LYS A 67 -11.88 34.28 7.22
C LYS A 67 -12.11 33.46 5.94
N PRO A 68 -12.91 33.99 4.99
CA PRO A 68 -13.16 33.26 3.75
C PRO A 68 -11.91 33.25 2.86
N VAL A 69 -11.65 32.08 2.23
CA VAL A 69 -10.68 31.88 1.15
C VAL A 69 -11.46 31.66 -0.14
N ALA A 70 -11.16 32.40 -1.20
CA ALA A 70 -11.92 32.35 -2.47
C ALA A 70 -13.43 32.44 -2.27
N GLY A 71 -13.87 33.26 -1.31
CA GLY A 71 -15.29 33.50 -0.98
C GLY A 71 -15.95 32.39 -0.14
N ARG A 72 -15.22 31.38 0.31
CA ARG A 72 -15.73 30.23 1.09
C ARG A 72 -15.01 30.14 2.44
N ARG A 73 -15.74 29.88 3.51
CA ARG A 73 -15.14 29.58 4.81
C ARG A 73 -14.79 28.09 4.87
N ILE A 74 -13.57 27.81 5.31
CA ILE A 74 -13.00 26.47 5.25
C ILE A 74 -12.62 25.90 6.62
N ALA A 75 -12.65 26.71 7.67
CA ALA A 75 -12.25 26.26 9.01
C ALA A 75 -13.05 26.95 10.11
N ALA A 76 -13.18 26.23 11.23
CA ALA A 76 -13.72 26.75 12.48
C ALA A 76 -13.04 26.09 13.67
N VAL A 77 -13.04 26.74 14.82
CA VAL A 77 -12.61 26.17 16.09
C VAL A 77 -13.74 26.25 17.10
N PHE A 78 -13.96 25.14 17.80
CA PHE A 78 -14.79 25.08 19.00
C PHE A 78 -13.91 24.93 20.23
N THR A 79 -14.22 25.70 21.29
CA THR A 79 -13.59 25.57 22.59
C THR A 79 -14.66 25.60 23.67
N ALA A 80 -14.72 24.58 24.49
CA ALA A 80 -15.52 24.53 25.69
C ALA A 80 -14.74 25.21 26.83
N ASP A 81 -15.14 26.40 27.22
CA ASP A 81 -14.47 27.23 28.23
C ASP A 81 -15.32 27.46 29.48
N VAL A 82 -16.47 26.82 29.55
CA VAL A 82 -17.44 26.95 30.64
C VAL A 82 -17.43 25.69 31.49
N GLU A 83 -17.51 25.85 32.80
CA GLU A 83 -17.62 24.74 33.75
C GLU A 83 -18.80 23.85 33.37
N GLY A 84 -18.54 22.56 33.07
CA GLY A 84 -19.53 21.59 32.58
C GLY A 84 -19.86 21.66 31.10
N GLY A 85 -19.28 22.62 30.35
CA GLY A 85 -19.39 22.66 28.90
C GLY A 85 -18.31 21.80 28.25
N ASP A 86 -18.69 20.91 27.34
CA ASP A 86 -17.75 20.16 26.52
C ASP A 86 -18.36 19.83 25.16
N GLY A 87 -17.57 19.12 24.33
CA GLY A 87 -18.06 18.52 23.10
C GLY A 87 -17.97 17.01 23.19
N GLU A 88 -18.75 16.31 22.39
CA GLU A 88 -18.77 14.85 22.32
C GLU A 88 -18.66 14.43 20.85
N VAL A 89 -17.84 13.40 20.59
CA VAL A 89 -17.73 12.79 19.28
C VAL A 89 -18.10 11.31 19.34
N ILE A 90 -19.04 10.92 18.50
CA ILE A 90 -19.54 9.55 18.41
C ILE A 90 -19.29 9.00 17.01
N LEU A 91 -18.67 7.81 16.96
CA LEU A 91 -18.48 7.07 15.72
C LEU A 91 -18.76 5.58 15.95
N LEU A 92 -19.68 5.04 15.14
CA LEU A 92 -20.14 3.65 15.25
C LEU A 92 -19.75 2.86 14.01
N PRO A 93 -18.61 2.15 14.01
CA PRO A 93 -18.21 1.36 12.85
C PRO A 93 -19.23 0.25 12.56
N PRO A 94 -19.55 0.00 11.27
CA PRO A 94 -20.65 -0.88 10.89
C PRO A 94 -20.35 -2.37 11.03
N ASN A 95 -19.09 -2.76 10.87
CA ASN A 95 -18.68 -4.15 10.82
C ASN A 95 -17.75 -4.54 11.99
N ARG A 96 -17.63 -5.85 12.21
CA ARG A 96 -16.85 -6.41 13.30
C ARG A 96 -15.36 -6.08 13.21
N ALA A 97 -14.77 -6.15 11.98
CA ALA A 97 -13.35 -5.90 11.80
C ALA A 97 -12.97 -4.48 12.22
N GLU A 98 -13.76 -3.49 11.80
CA GLU A 98 -13.53 -2.08 12.16
C GLU A 98 -13.76 -1.80 13.65
N ARG A 99 -14.75 -2.46 14.28
CA ARG A 99 -14.95 -2.38 15.74
C ARG A 99 -13.78 -3.00 16.51
N THR A 100 -13.26 -4.13 16.03
CA THR A 100 -12.09 -4.78 16.65
C THR A 100 -10.84 -3.92 16.48
N SER A 101 -10.66 -3.31 15.30
CA SER A 101 -9.57 -2.37 15.05
C SER A 101 -9.62 -1.17 15.99
N LEU A 102 -10.76 -0.55 16.08
CA LEU A 102 -10.97 0.59 16.99
C LEU A 102 -10.67 0.19 18.44
N ALA A 103 -11.19 -0.95 18.89
CA ALA A 103 -10.98 -1.44 20.26
C ALA A 103 -9.50 -1.72 20.57
N ALA A 104 -8.69 -2.07 19.58
CA ALA A 104 -7.26 -2.29 19.76
C ALA A 104 -6.47 -0.99 20.06
N PHE A 105 -7.03 0.17 19.73
CA PHE A 105 -6.40 1.48 19.96
C PHE A 105 -7.01 2.25 21.14
N ILE A 106 -8.33 2.14 21.35
CA ILE A 106 -9.03 2.95 22.37
C ILE A 106 -9.76 2.13 23.44
N ASP A 107 -9.54 0.81 23.47
CA ASP A 107 -10.19 -0.14 24.40
C ASP A 107 -11.74 -0.18 24.33
N ALA A 108 -12.32 0.31 23.22
CA ALA A 108 -13.77 0.33 23.02
C ALA A 108 -14.13 0.09 21.54
N PRO A 109 -15.19 -0.68 21.23
CA PRO A 109 -15.60 -1.00 19.86
C PRO A 109 -16.29 0.16 19.13
N ASN A 110 -16.59 1.24 19.82
CA ASN A 110 -17.15 2.48 19.31
C ASN A 110 -16.32 3.64 19.84
N LEU A 111 -16.15 4.70 19.04
CA LEU A 111 -15.66 5.96 19.56
C LEU A 111 -16.85 6.69 20.20
N ASP A 112 -16.71 7.00 21.47
CA ASP A 112 -17.62 7.80 22.27
C ASP A 112 -16.71 8.53 23.28
N ASP A 113 -16.36 9.76 22.94
CA ASP A 113 -15.34 10.49 23.68
C ASP A 113 -15.67 11.97 23.77
N HIS A 114 -15.31 12.56 24.92
CA HIS A 114 -15.51 13.97 25.23
C HIS A 114 -14.25 14.76 24.89
N PHE A 115 -14.45 15.95 24.30
CA PHE A 115 -13.37 16.86 23.98
C PHE A 115 -13.66 18.28 24.48
N ARG A 116 -12.60 19.01 24.81
CA ARG A 116 -12.70 20.43 25.22
C ARG A 116 -12.44 21.40 24.08
N ALA A 117 -11.80 20.94 23.05
CA ALA A 117 -11.53 21.74 21.88
C ALA A 117 -11.49 20.87 20.63
N ALA A 118 -11.97 21.43 19.54
CA ALA A 118 -11.85 20.82 18.22
C ALA A 118 -11.63 21.89 17.15
N MET A 119 -10.76 21.57 16.20
CA MET A 119 -10.64 22.33 14.96
C MET A 119 -11.33 21.57 13.84
N PHE A 120 -12.18 22.23 13.11
CA PHE A 120 -12.90 21.70 11.96
C PHE A 120 -12.38 22.32 10.67
N LEU A 121 -12.16 21.47 9.70
CA LEU A 121 -11.86 21.83 8.32
C LEU A 121 -12.99 21.33 7.44
N PHE A 122 -13.46 22.13 6.50
CA PHE A 122 -14.54 21.73 5.61
C PHE A 122 -14.49 22.48 4.27
N THR A 123 -14.95 21.81 3.22
CA THR A 123 -15.07 22.40 1.88
C THR A 123 -16.50 22.35 1.35
N GLY A 124 -17.45 21.83 2.17
CA GLY A 124 -18.87 21.75 1.88
C GLY A 124 -19.69 22.94 2.39
N ALA A 125 -20.98 22.69 2.60
CA ALA A 125 -21.95 23.65 3.13
C ALA A 125 -21.99 23.72 4.67
N ASP A 126 -20.93 23.27 5.34
CA ASP A 126 -20.89 23.12 6.80
C ASP A 126 -21.00 24.47 7.53
N TYR A 127 -20.42 25.52 6.97
CA TYR A 127 -20.56 26.87 7.52
C TYR A 127 -22.04 27.29 7.61
N ASP A 128 -22.78 27.18 6.52
CA ASP A 128 -24.20 27.56 6.49
C ASP A 128 -25.05 26.63 7.37
N ALA A 129 -24.74 25.34 7.39
CA ALA A 129 -25.40 24.36 8.22
C ALA A 129 -25.21 24.64 9.71
N LEU A 130 -24.04 25.09 10.15
CA LEU A 130 -23.78 25.48 11.52
C LEU A 130 -24.49 26.80 11.86
N LEU A 131 -24.42 27.82 11.02
CA LEU A 131 -25.11 29.08 11.27
C LEU A 131 -26.64 28.91 11.34
N SER A 132 -27.23 27.99 10.59
CA SER A 132 -28.65 27.70 10.60
C SER A 132 -29.16 27.20 11.98
N GLN A 133 -28.26 26.74 12.84
CA GLN A 133 -28.58 26.25 14.18
C GLN A 133 -28.60 27.36 15.24
N LEU A 134 -28.08 28.56 14.96
CA LEU A 134 -28.06 29.66 15.90
C LEU A 134 -29.42 29.99 16.52
N PRO A 135 -30.54 30.05 15.74
CA PRO A 135 -31.85 30.36 16.29
C PRO A 135 -32.47 29.28 17.15
N ASN A 136 -31.93 28.05 17.13
CA ASN A 136 -32.51 26.89 17.81
C ASN A 136 -32.43 27.00 19.34
N ASN A 137 -31.47 27.76 19.87
CA ASN A 137 -31.31 27.98 21.29
C ASN A 137 -31.11 29.47 21.56
N PRO A 138 -31.97 30.13 22.46
CA PRO A 138 -31.83 31.55 22.79
C PRO A 138 -30.50 31.93 23.43
N ALA A 139 -29.75 30.96 23.96
CA ALA A 139 -28.42 31.20 24.53
C ALA A 139 -27.36 31.42 23.43
N ASN A 140 -27.63 31.03 22.20
CA ASN A 140 -26.72 31.23 21.08
C ASN A 140 -26.70 32.68 20.64
N HIS A 141 -25.53 33.30 20.60
CA HIS A 141 -25.38 34.68 20.20
C HIS A 141 -23.96 34.98 19.73
N LYS A 142 -23.78 36.07 19.01
CA LYS A 142 -22.43 36.56 18.67
C LYS A 142 -21.69 36.99 19.93
N ASP A 143 -20.43 36.58 20.04
CA ASP A 143 -19.54 36.96 21.14
C ASP A 143 -18.15 37.40 20.64
N PRO A 144 -18.03 38.58 20.04
CA PRO A 144 -16.74 39.09 19.57
C PRO A 144 -15.71 39.30 20.68
N ALA A 145 -16.15 39.40 21.95
CA ALA A 145 -15.26 39.62 23.06
C ALA A 145 -14.35 38.42 23.34
N ALA A 146 -14.84 37.19 23.08
CA ALA A 146 -14.07 35.97 23.20
C ALA A 146 -13.07 35.77 22.05
N ALA A 147 -13.28 36.43 20.91
CA ALA A 147 -12.57 36.17 19.67
C ALA A 147 -11.04 36.35 19.75
N ALA A 148 -10.59 37.43 20.42
CA ALA A 148 -9.15 37.72 20.49
C ALA A 148 -8.35 36.66 21.25
N ALA A 149 -8.91 36.12 22.33
CA ALA A 149 -8.26 35.04 23.10
C ALA A 149 -8.23 33.74 22.31
N LEU A 150 -9.31 33.39 21.60
CA LEU A 150 -9.39 32.20 20.74
C LEU A 150 -8.42 32.28 19.58
N ASP A 151 -8.35 33.46 18.90
CA ASP A 151 -7.42 33.69 17.80
C ASP A 151 -5.96 33.49 18.26
N GLN A 152 -5.54 34.10 19.36
CA GLN A 152 -4.20 33.95 19.90
C GLN A 152 -3.87 32.47 20.21
N THR A 153 -4.83 31.72 20.72
CA THR A 153 -4.64 30.31 21.09
C THR A 153 -4.54 29.39 19.87
N TRP A 154 -5.37 29.63 18.85
CA TRP A 154 -5.60 28.66 17.79
C TRP A 154 -4.97 29.00 16.45
N THR A 155 -4.42 30.20 16.24
CA THR A 155 -3.73 30.55 15.00
C THR A 155 -2.61 29.55 14.63
N PRO A 156 -1.74 29.08 15.54
CA PRO A 156 -0.71 28.10 15.17
C PRO A 156 -1.30 26.76 14.68
N ALA A 157 -2.45 26.34 15.22
CA ALA A 157 -3.12 25.13 14.76
C ALA A 157 -3.76 25.32 13.38
N LEU A 158 -4.33 26.51 13.10
CA LEU A 158 -4.86 26.85 11.79
C LEU A 158 -3.78 26.86 10.72
N GLU A 159 -2.60 27.42 11.01
CA GLU A 159 -1.45 27.43 10.12
C GLU A 159 -0.96 25.98 9.81
N ASN A 160 -0.86 25.14 10.84
CA ASN A 160 -0.49 23.74 10.67
C ASN A 160 -1.50 22.96 9.84
N LEU A 161 -2.79 23.16 10.09
CA LEU A 161 -3.87 22.54 9.35
C LEU A 161 -3.86 22.96 7.88
N ALA A 162 -3.67 24.26 7.61
CA ALA A 162 -3.52 24.79 6.26
C ALA A 162 -2.36 24.13 5.52
N THR A 163 -1.22 23.89 6.20
CA THR A 163 -0.08 23.17 5.63
C THR A 163 -0.43 21.71 5.34
N SER A 164 -1.08 21.02 6.26
CA SER A 164 -1.37 19.59 6.16
C SER A 164 -2.38 19.23 5.07
N PHE A 165 -3.35 20.12 4.79
CA PHE A 165 -4.44 19.88 3.83
C PHE A 165 -4.36 20.77 2.58
N GLN A 166 -3.28 21.50 2.38
CA GLN A 166 -3.18 22.53 1.34
C GLN A 166 -3.59 22.05 -0.05
N THR A 167 -3.04 20.93 -0.53
CA THR A 167 -3.33 20.41 -1.87
C THR A 167 -4.82 20.10 -2.03
N ARG A 168 -5.43 19.44 -1.05
CA ARG A 168 -6.85 19.10 -1.08
C ARG A 168 -7.72 20.35 -1.03
N LEU A 169 -7.40 21.31 -0.18
CA LEU A 169 -8.14 22.59 -0.10
C LEU A 169 -8.04 23.38 -1.39
N VAL A 170 -6.84 23.47 -1.97
CA VAL A 170 -6.66 24.17 -3.25
C VAL A 170 -7.45 23.48 -4.34
N LEU A 171 -7.43 22.15 -4.41
CA LEU A 171 -8.21 21.38 -5.38
C LEU A 171 -9.71 21.64 -5.24
N ASP A 172 -10.24 21.63 -4.02
CA ASP A 172 -11.65 21.85 -3.75
C ASP A 172 -12.09 23.30 -3.98
N LEU A 173 -11.22 24.29 -3.76
CA LEU A 173 -11.52 25.71 -3.92
C LEU A 173 -11.29 26.23 -5.34
N ALA A 174 -10.26 25.74 -6.02
CA ALA A 174 -9.84 26.24 -7.33
C ALA A 174 -10.10 25.24 -8.48
N GLY A 175 -10.58 24.05 -8.20
CA GLY A 175 -10.79 22.97 -9.19
C GLY A 175 -11.91 23.22 -10.19
N GLY A 176 -12.62 24.35 -10.13
CA GLY A 176 -13.69 24.72 -11.07
C GLY A 176 -15.01 23.98 -10.87
N ALA A 177 -15.79 23.81 -11.93
CA ALA A 177 -17.10 23.17 -11.87
C ALA A 177 -17.03 21.65 -11.56
N ALA A 178 -15.88 21.03 -11.83
CA ALA A 178 -15.60 19.62 -11.49
C ALA A 178 -14.95 19.48 -10.11
N ALA A 179 -14.82 20.58 -9.33
CA ALA A 179 -14.20 20.54 -8.01
C ALA A 179 -14.92 19.58 -7.08
N ARG A 180 -14.14 18.75 -6.40
CA ARG A 180 -14.62 17.84 -5.38
C ARG A 180 -14.82 18.62 -4.08
N SER A 181 -16.04 18.87 -3.66
CA SER A 181 -16.36 19.57 -2.42
C SER A 181 -17.08 18.65 -1.45
N GLY A 182 -16.99 19.00 -0.15
CA GLY A 182 -17.67 18.23 0.91
C GLY A 182 -16.74 17.46 1.84
N LEU A 183 -15.42 17.66 1.73
CA LEU A 183 -14.48 17.20 2.76
C LEU A 183 -14.86 17.84 4.09
N PHE A 184 -14.86 17.02 5.14
CA PHE A 184 -14.93 17.46 6.54
C PHE A 184 -13.84 16.72 7.33
N ALA A 185 -13.05 17.44 8.11
CA ALA A 185 -12.08 16.85 9.03
C ALA A 185 -12.21 17.54 10.39
N GLY A 186 -12.36 16.76 11.45
CA GLY A 186 -12.33 17.19 12.82
C GLY A 186 -11.04 16.74 13.49
N LEU A 187 -10.30 17.68 14.07
CA LEU A 187 -9.14 17.44 14.93
C LEU A 187 -9.55 17.72 16.35
N PHE A 188 -9.55 16.70 17.20
CA PHE A 188 -10.09 16.74 18.56
C PHE A 188 -8.97 16.75 19.59
N SER A 189 -9.13 17.51 20.66
CA SER A 189 -8.28 17.49 21.84
C SER A 189 -9.06 16.89 23.01
N SER A 190 -8.81 15.61 23.29
CA SER A 190 -9.48 14.84 24.34
C SER A 190 -8.56 14.64 25.53
N PRO A 191 -9.08 14.77 26.77
CA PRO A 191 -8.36 14.43 27.98
C PRO A 191 -8.01 12.93 28.08
N LYS A 192 -8.83 12.06 27.48
CA LYS A 192 -8.66 10.61 27.53
C LYS A 192 -7.79 10.05 26.42
N LEU A 193 -8.08 10.44 25.16
CA LEU A 193 -7.44 9.87 23.98
C LEU A 193 -6.29 10.74 23.42
N GLY A 194 -6.10 11.95 23.97
CA GLY A 194 -5.15 12.92 23.42
C GLY A 194 -5.69 13.58 22.15
N SER A 195 -4.78 13.94 21.23
CA SER A 195 -5.18 14.54 19.96
C SER A 195 -5.41 13.46 18.92
N PHE A 196 -6.58 13.46 18.28
CA PHE A 196 -6.94 12.51 17.23
C PHE A 196 -7.78 13.19 16.14
N GLU A 197 -7.94 12.48 15.02
CA GLU A 197 -8.66 12.98 13.85
C GLU A 197 -9.83 12.09 13.48
N ALA A 198 -10.95 12.69 13.02
CA ALA A 198 -12.02 12.00 12.34
C ALA A 198 -12.36 12.75 11.05
N ILE A 199 -12.34 12.06 9.94
CA ILE A 199 -12.44 12.61 8.59
C ILE A 199 -13.63 11.97 7.89
N PHE A 200 -14.43 12.79 7.20
CA PHE A 200 -15.43 12.40 6.23
C PHE A 200 -15.04 12.99 4.87
N ASP A 201 -14.72 12.13 3.90
CA ASP A 201 -14.43 12.54 2.53
C ASP A 201 -15.36 11.80 1.56
N PRO A 202 -16.34 12.48 0.95
CA PRO A 202 -17.31 11.86 0.04
C PRO A 202 -16.66 11.28 -1.24
N PHE A 203 -15.41 11.65 -1.54
CA PHE A 203 -14.66 11.16 -2.70
C PHE A 203 -13.63 10.09 -2.37
N ALA A 204 -13.41 9.82 -1.09
CA ALA A 204 -12.63 8.66 -0.68
C ALA A 204 -13.41 7.37 -0.91
N GLN A 205 -12.71 6.27 -1.10
CA GLN A 205 -13.34 4.95 -1.24
C GLN A 205 -14.01 4.51 0.07
N GLU A 206 -13.42 4.85 1.21
CA GLU A 206 -13.98 4.76 2.54
C GLU A 206 -14.16 6.19 3.05
N GLN A 207 -15.40 6.64 3.12
CA GLN A 207 -15.71 8.05 3.39
C GLN A 207 -15.38 8.45 4.82
N ILE A 208 -15.40 7.51 5.76
CA ILE A 208 -15.15 7.79 7.18
C ILE A 208 -13.85 7.14 7.62
N THR A 209 -12.95 7.94 8.19
CA THR A 209 -11.69 7.48 8.78
C THR A 209 -11.47 8.18 10.11
N ALA A 210 -11.07 7.43 11.14
CA ALA A 210 -10.61 8.01 12.40
C ALA A 210 -9.27 7.41 12.80
N GLY A 211 -8.42 8.21 13.44
CA GLY A 211 -7.07 7.76 13.82
C GLY A 211 -6.27 8.84 14.53
N GLN A 212 -5.01 8.51 14.79
CA GLN A 212 -4.09 9.36 15.53
C GLN A 212 -2.70 9.32 14.92
N VAL A 213 -2.02 10.47 14.92
CA VAL A 213 -0.61 10.55 14.57
C VAL A 213 0.24 10.18 15.78
N ASN A 214 1.04 9.13 15.64
CA ASN A 214 2.00 8.67 16.64
C ASN A 214 3.41 8.60 16.08
N SER A 215 4.43 8.69 16.94
CA SER A 215 5.83 8.56 16.55
C SER A 215 6.46 7.30 17.14
N ARG A 216 7.35 6.64 16.35
CA ARG A 216 8.18 5.53 16.79
C ARG A 216 9.52 5.54 16.03
N ASN A 217 10.63 5.52 16.77
CA ASN A 217 11.97 5.53 16.18
C ASN A 217 12.17 6.68 15.16
N ASP A 218 11.82 7.90 15.55
CA ASP A 218 11.89 9.12 14.74
C ASP A 218 11.10 9.09 13.43
N ARG A 219 10.12 8.19 13.33
CA ARG A 219 9.15 8.13 12.23
C ARG A 219 7.75 8.38 12.75
N PHE A 220 6.96 9.10 11.97
CA PHE A 220 5.56 9.34 12.26
C PHE A 220 4.70 8.32 11.53
N TYR A 221 3.62 7.90 12.20
CA TYR A 221 2.62 6.98 11.69
C TYR A 221 1.24 7.59 11.93
N PHE A 222 0.36 7.47 10.98
CA PHE A 222 -1.06 7.69 11.20
C PHE A 222 -1.69 6.34 11.56
N ASP A 223 -1.89 6.11 12.84
CA ASP A 223 -2.54 4.89 13.33
C ASP A 223 -4.03 4.98 13.03
N THR A 224 -4.45 4.36 11.94
CA THR A 224 -5.86 4.32 11.53
C THR A 224 -6.63 3.39 12.47
N TRP A 225 -7.43 3.96 13.35
CA TRP A 225 -8.25 3.23 14.29
C TRP A 225 -9.41 2.51 13.61
N THR A 226 -10.06 3.20 12.67
CA THR A 226 -11.14 2.66 11.84
C THR A 226 -11.24 3.41 10.51
N SER A 227 -11.65 2.72 9.46
CA SER A 227 -11.94 3.32 8.16
C SER A 227 -12.98 2.46 7.44
N PHE A 228 -14.06 3.08 6.92
CA PHE A 228 -15.15 2.33 6.29
C PHE A 228 -16.02 3.22 5.39
N GLU A 229 -16.81 2.56 4.53
CA GLU A 229 -17.81 3.22 3.71
C GLU A 229 -18.96 3.77 4.56
N ALA A 230 -19.27 5.05 4.40
CA ALA A 230 -20.40 5.69 5.06
C ALA A 230 -21.74 5.08 4.57
N ARG A 231 -22.76 5.09 5.43
CA ARG A 231 -24.06 4.43 5.17
C ARG A 231 -24.70 4.89 3.87
N SER A 232 -24.62 6.17 3.55
CA SER A 232 -25.20 6.74 2.33
C SER A 232 -24.52 6.26 1.06
N PHE A 233 -23.26 5.79 1.16
CA PHE A 233 -22.43 5.35 0.02
C PHE A 233 -22.47 3.83 -0.21
N ARG A 234 -22.75 3.01 0.79
CA ARG A 234 -22.72 1.52 0.70
C ARG A 234 -23.58 0.90 -0.40
N LYS A 235 -24.58 1.61 -0.92
CA LYS A 235 -25.47 1.16 -2.01
C LYS A 235 -25.28 1.95 -3.28
N ALA A 236 -24.41 2.95 -3.28
CA ALA A 236 -24.08 3.70 -4.47
C ALA A 236 -23.17 2.85 -5.39
N PRO A 237 -23.32 2.97 -6.71
CA PRO A 237 -22.32 2.37 -7.60
C PRO A 237 -20.96 2.98 -7.29
N PRO A 238 -19.87 2.20 -7.43
CA PRO A 238 -18.52 2.73 -7.24
C PRO A 238 -18.32 3.98 -8.10
N ALA A 239 -17.93 5.09 -7.45
CA ALA A 239 -17.61 6.31 -8.20
C ALA A 239 -16.40 6.07 -9.09
N GLU A 240 -16.39 6.66 -10.31
CA GLU A 240 -15.17 6.72 -11.12
C GLU A 240 -14.08 7.43 -10.30
N ARG A 241 -12.97 6.74 -10.05
CA ARG A 241 -11.89 7.23 -9.18
C ARG A 241 -10.98 8.20 -9.91
N ASP A 242 -10.81 7.98 -11.20
CA ASP A 242 -9.92 8.77 -12.04
C ASP A 242 -10.68 9.96 -12.62
N ASP A 243 -10.09 11.13 -12.54
CA ASP A 243 -10.61 12.32 -13.23
C ASP A 243 -10.13 12.37 -14.68
N VAL A 244 -9.04 11.65 -14.96
CA VAL A 244 -8.37 11.63 -16.26
C VAL A 244 -7.90 10.22 -16.63
N ARG A 245 -7.77 9.93 -17.91
CA ARG A 245 -7.06 8.77 -18.47
C ARG A 245 -5.74 9.22 -19.08
N LEU A 246 -4.67 8.48 -18.77
CA LEU A 246 -3.32 8.72 -19.29
C LEU A 246 -2.95 7.70 -20.34
N SER A 247 -2.17 8.14 -21.34
CA SER A 247 -1.59 7.28 -22.36
C SER A 247 -0.30 7.89 -22.92
N ASP A 248 0.49 7.11 -23.68
CA ASP A 248 1.64 7.58 -24.47
C ASP A 248 2.64 8.44 -23.70
N TYR A 249 3.32 7.86 -22.74
CA TYR A 249 4.45 8.53 -22.11
C TYR A 249 5.65 8.60 -23.05
N ARG A 250 6.18 9.81 -23.26
CA ARG A 250 7.44 10.09 -23.94
C ARG A 250 8.35 10.84 -22.98
N ILE A 251 9.43 10.17 -22.56
CA ILE A 251 10.31 10.70 -21.54
C ILE A 251 11.72 10.88 -22.11
N GLN A 252 12.30 12.05 -21.93
CA GLN A 252 13.72 12.33 -22.20
C GLN A 252 14.39 12.54 -20.86
N ALA A 253 15.29 11.65 -20.48
CA ALA A 253 15.96 11.64 -19.19
C ALA A 253 17.49 11.73 -19.35
N THR A 254 18.10 12.70 -18.71
CA THR A 254 19.55 12.88 -18.67
C THR A 254 20.06 12.65 -17.25
N VAL A 255 20.91 11.64 -17.10
CA VAL A 255 21.67 11.42 -15.86
C VAL A 255 22.96 12.19 -15.96
N ASN A 256 23.12 13.21 -15.13
CA ASN A 256 24.32 14.05 -15.10
C ASN A 256 25.51 13.35 -14.42
N PRO A 257 26.77 13.81 -14.63
CA PRO A 257 27.95 13.22 -13.99
C PRO A 257 27.92 13.25 -12.45
N ASP A 258 27.16 14.15 -11.82
CA ASP A 258 26.91 14.23 -10.38
C ASP A 258 25.74 13.36 -9.92
N LEU A 259 25.21 12.49 -10.82
CA LEU A 259 24.07 11.60 -10.61
C LEU A 259 22.72 12.33 -10.40
N ALA A 260 22.63 13.62 -10.66
CA ALA A 260 21.36 14.31 -10.76
C ALA A 260 20.62 13.87 -12.05
N LEU A 261 19.32 13.77 -11.96
CA LEU A 261 18.44 13.43 -13.07
C LEU A 261 17.68 14.68 -13.52
N ASP A 262 17.81 15.04 -14.81
CA ASP A 262 16.98 16.04 -15.49
C ASP A 262 16.09 15.32 -16.48
N ALA A 263 14.81 15.62 -16.49
CA ALA A 263 13.87 14.94 -17.37
C ALA A 263 12.80 15.86 -17.94
N VAL A 264 12.38 15.54 -19.17
CA VAL A 264 11.18 16.10 -19.80
C VAL A 264 10.23 14.94 -20.07
N THR A 265 9.07 15.00 -19.45
CA THR A 265 8.01 13.98 -19.60
C THR A 265 6.84 14.58 -20.38
N ARG A 266 6.44 13.96 -21.48
CA ARG A 266 5.19 14.23 -22.19
C ARG A 266 4.25 13.07 -21.99
N VAL A 267 2.97 13.38 -21.78
CA VAL A 267 1.91 12.38 -21.57
C VAL A 267 0.60 12.89 -22.15
N HIS A 268 -0.17 12.01 -22.79
CA HIS A 268 -1.51 12.33 -23.24
C HIS A 268 -2.49 12.14 -22.07
N VAL A 269 -3.33 13.17 -21.85
CA VAL A 269 -4.29 13.25 -20.77
C VAL A 269 -5.69 13.44 -21.36
N LYS A 270 -6.61 12.53 -21.05
CA LYS A 270 -7.99 12.60 -21.49
C LYS A 270 -8.92 12.76 -20.27
N PRO A 271 -9.49 13.95 -20.04
CA PRO A 271 -10.43 14.18 -18.96
C PRO A 271 -11.70 13.36 -19.10
N LEU A 272 -12.24 12.90 -17.96
CA LEU A 272 -13.47 12.13 -17.88
C LEU A 272 -14.70 13.00 -17.59
N ALA A 273 -14.49 14.22 -17.08
CA ALA A 273 -15.53 15.20 -16.79
C ALA A 273 -15.21 16.55 -17.42
N ASP A 274 -16.23 17.35 -17.72
CA ASP A 274 -16.08 18.73 -18.21
C ASP A 274 -15.75 19.72 -17.08
N GLY A 275 -14.98 20.74 -17.42
CA GLY A 275 -14.68 21.86 -16.51
C GLY A 275 -13.61 21.54 -15.47
N LEU A 276 -12.73 20.56 -15.73
CA LEU A 276 -11.63 20.20 -14.84
C LEU A 276 -10.56 21.31 -14.91
N ALA A 277 -10.52 22.13 -13.87
CA ALA A 277 -9.61 23.30 -13.79
C ALA A 277 -8.26 22.96 -13.14
N ALA A 278 -8.12 21.79 -12.53
CA ALA A 278 -6.87 21.28 -11.97
C ALA A 278 -6.78 19.77 -12.16
N VAL A 279 -5.57 19.26 -12.42
CA VAL A 279 -5.28 17.82 -12.51
C VAL A 279 -4.22 17.48 -11.47
N THR A 280 -4.44 16.38 -10.73
CA THR A 280 -3.48 15.88 -9.76
C THR A 280 -2.45 14.95 -10.42
N PHE A 281 -1.20 15.07 -10.01
CA PHE A 281 -0.13 14.15 -10.36
C PHE A 281 0.71 13.83 -9.13
N GLU A 282 1.45 12.74 -9.19
CA GLU A 282 2.38 12.29 -8.16
C GLU A 282 3.78 12.15 -8.72
N VAL A 283 4.77 12.47 -7.90
CA VAL A 283 6.19 12.23 -8.17
C VAL A 283 6.91 11.95 -6.85
N THR A 284 8.10 11.36 -6.87
CA THR A 284 8.89 11.23 -5.64
C THR A 284 9.23 12.61 -5.05
N PRO A 285 9.27 12.76 -3.72
CA PRO A 285 9.72 14.01 -3.05
C PRO A 285 11.15 14.44 -3.42
N ARG A 286 11.91 13.55 -4.04
CA ARG A 286 13.27 13.82 -4.52
C ARG A 286 13.32 14.47 -5.89
N MET A 287 12.17 14.63 -6.56
CA MET A 287 12.04 15.31 -7.85
C MET A 287 11.21 16.58 -7.70
N SER A 288 11.66 17.66 -8.32
CA SER A 288 10.95 18.93 -8.39
C SER A 288 10.46 19.16 -9.81
N VAL A 289 9.17 19.43 -9.96
CA VAL A 289 8.57 19.85 -11.23
C VAL A 289 8.73 21.35 -11.37
N THR A 290 9.57 21.78 -12.29
CA THR A 290 9.97 23.19 -12.44
C THR A 290 9.08 23.96 -13.42
N ALA A 291 8.47 23.27 -14.38
CA ALA A 291 7.55 23.83 -15.35
C ALA A 291 6.61 22.78 -15.90
N ALA A 292 5.41 23.20 -16.31
CA ALA A 292 4.50 22.38 -17.10
C ALA A 292 3.86 23.19 -18.22
N THR A 293 3.50 22.48 -19.30
CA THR A 293 2.64 23.03 -20.36
C THR A 293 1.50 22.08 -20.68
N VAL A 294 0.40 22.64 -21.21
CA VAL A 294 -0.75 21.90 -21.73
C VAL A 294 -0.99 22.36 -23.16
N ASP A 295 -0.89 21.44 -24.12
CA ASP A 295 -0.91 21.74 -25.57
C ASP A 295 0.09 22.88 -25.93
N GLY A 296 1.30 22.87 -25.33
CA GLY A 296 2.35 23.87 -25.52
C GLY A 296 2.11 25.22 -24.85
N ARG A 297 1.01 25.42 -24.13
CA ARG A 297 0.70 26.65 -23.37
C ARG A 297 1.12 26.47 -21.92
N PRO A 298 1.81 27.45 -21.29
CA PRO A 298 2.23 27.35 -19.89
C PRO A 298 1.07 27.03 -18.96
N ALA A 299 1.30 26.09 -18.04
CA ALA A 299 0.37 25.70 -16.98
C ALA A 299 1.00 25.97 -15.62
N GLU A 300 0.21 26.36 -14.65
CA GLU A 300 0.68 26.58 -13.29
C GLU A 300 0.90 25.25 -12.59
N VAL A 301 2.02 25.10 -11.87
CA VAL A 301 2.34 23.90 -11.06
C VAL A 301 2.37 24.29 -9.60
N LEU A 302 1.64 23.57 -8.78
CA LEU A 302 1.69 23.68 -7.33
C LEU A 302 2.15 22.35 -6.75
N GLN A 303 3.44 22.25 -6.43
CA GLN A 303 4.07 21.11 -5.76
C GLN A 303 4.45 21.52 -4.34
N ARG A 304 4.00 20.77 -3.33
CA ARG A 304 4.27 20.99 -1.91
C ARG A 304 4.20 19.66 -1.15
N ASP A 305 4.82 19.60 0.02
CA ASP A 305 4.61 18.59 1.06
C ASP A 305 3.25 18.85 1.74
N THR A 306 2.17 18.49 1.06
CA THR A 306 0.89 19.08 1.36
C THR A 306 -0.10 18.16 2.02
N LEU A 307 0.26 16.90 2.18
CA LEU A 307 -0.58 15.98 2.89
C LEU A 307 0.05 15.69 4.24
N GLY A 308 -0.71 15.90 5.29
CA GLY A 308 -0.30 15.53 6.65
C GLY A 308 0.22 14.11 6.70
N VAL A 309 1.07 13.83 7.65
CA VAL A 309 1.86 12.60 7.83
C VAL A 309 1.06 11.31 7.62
N GLY A 310 -0.26 11.33 7.83
CA GLY A 310 -1.12 10.17 7.65
C GLY A 310 -1.67 9.93 6.25
N MET A 311 -1.61 10.91 5.37
CA MET A 311 -2.27 10.83 4.06
C MET A 311 -1.29 10.52 2.91
N THR A 312 0.00 10.70 3.10
CA THR A 312 1.07 10.34 2.16
C THR A 312 1.62 8.95 2.45
N ARG A 313 0.78 7.95 2.27
CA ARG A 313 1.24 6.57 2.40
C ARG A 313 1.96 6.14 1.12
N GLY A 314 3.13 6.20 0.95
CA GLY A 314 3.87 5.77 -0.25
C GLY A 314 5.03 6.69 -0.59
N GLY A 315 5.18 7.80 0.15
CA GLY A 315 6.31 8.69 0.00
C GLY A 315 6.34 9.45 -1.32
N ASN A 316 5.20 9.66 -1.97
CA ASN A 316 5.07 10.51 -3.16
C ASN A 316 4.58 11.91 -2.77
N ASP A 317 5.10 12.93 -3.48
CA ASP A 317 4.50 14.25 -3.48
C ASP A 317 3.33 14.28 -4.45
N LEU A 318 2.16 14.60 -3.95
CA LEU A 318 1.02 14.97 -4.77
C LEU A 318 1.18 16.44 -5.18
N PHE A 319 1.04 16.74 -6.46
CA PHE A 319 1.06 18.10 -6.96
C PHE A 319 -0.10 18.38 -7.92
N LEU A 320 -0.43 19.66 -8.06
CA LEU A 320 -1.51 20.13 -8.91
C LEU A 320 -0.96 20.84 -10.14
N VAL A 321 -1.60 20.58 -11.27
CA VAL A 321 -1.39 21.33 -12.52
C VAL A 321 -2.67 22.03 -12.89
N PHE A 322 -2.60 23.37 -13.06
CA PHE A 322 -3.70 24.20 -13.50
C PHE A 322 -3.50 24.52 -14.97
N PRO A 323 -4.27 23.89 -15.88
CA PRO A 323 -4.24 24.22 -17.30
C PRO A 323 -4.69 25.67 -17.52
N PRO A 324 -4.24 26.33 -18.64
CA PRO A 324 -4.62 27.70 -18.92
C PRO A 324 -6.12 27.92 -19.14
N GLU A 325 -6.86 26.84 -19.42
CA GLU A 325 -8.32 26.81 -19.52
C GLU A 325 -8.82 25.47 -18.96
N PRO A 326 -10.01 25.43 -18.34
CA PRO A 326 -10.59 24.18 -17.85
C PRO A 326 -10.70 23.13 -18.96
N LEU A 327 -10.31 21.91 -18.65
CA LEU A 327 -10.30 20.81 -19.61
C LEU A 327 -11.73 20.33 -19.91
N ARG A 328 -11.90 19.80 -21.13
CA ARG A 328 -13.20 19.26 -21.61
C ARG A 328 -13.15 17.74 -21.68
N ALA A 329 -14.22 17.12 -21.24
CA ALA A 329 -14.37 15.68 -21.30
C ALA A 329 -14.17 15.11 -22.71
N GLY A 330 -13.43 14.01 -22.80
CA GLY A 330 -13.22 13.29 -24.04
C GLY A 330 -12.23 13.90 -25.04
N ARG A 331 -11.82 15.16 -24.88
CA ARG A 331 -10.73 15.77 -25.62
C ARG A 331 -9.40 15.28 -25.04
N GLU A 332 -8.43 14.95 -25.89
CA GLU A 332 -7.08 14.60 -25.51
C GLU A 332 -6.20 15.85 -25.49
N TYR A 333 -5.34 15.95 -24.48
CA TYR A 333 -4.41 17.05 -24.26
C TYR A 333 -3.01 16.49 -24.06
N GLU A 334 -1.96 17.13 -24.61
CA GLU A 334 -0.56 16.81 -24.30
C GLU A 334 -0.12 17.66 -23.11
N PHE A 335 0.27 16.98 -22.02
CA PHE A 335 0.95 17.59 -20.87
C PHE A 335 2.44 17.37 -21.02
N GLU A 336 3.23 18.42 -20.88
CA GLU A 336 4.69 18.34 -20.81
C GLU A 336 5.16 18.87 -19.47
N PHE A 337 6.06 18.12 -18.82
CA PHE A 337 6.65 18.44 -17.53
C PHE A 337 8.17 18.51 -17.65
N HIS A 338 8.76 19.59 -17.11
CA HIS A 338 10.19 19.69 -16.84
C HIS A 338 10.42 19.41 -15.37
N HIS A 339 11.22 18.40 -15.06
CA HIS A 339 11.46 18.00 -13.68
C HIS A 339 12.89 17.52 -13.48
N SER A 340 13.42 17.73 -12.26
CA SER A 340 14.78 17.35 -11.92
C SER A 340 14.93 16.97 -10.45
N GLY A 341 15.94 16.16 -10.13
CA GLY A 341 16.20 15.78 -8.76
C GLY A 341 17.28 14.72 -8.58
N LYS A 342 17.50 14.33 -7.33
CA LYS A 342 18.52 13.33 -6.94
C LYS A 342 17.85 12.02 -6.53
N VAL A 343 17.55 11.20 -7.52
CA VAL A 343 16.91 9.87 -7.33
C VAL A 343 17.92 8.72 -7.34
N ILE A 344 19.17 8.98 -7.67
CA ILE A 344 20.25 7.99 -7.75
C ILE A 344 21.09 8.10 -6.48
N ALA A 345 21.29 6.99 -5.78
CA ALA A 345 22.13 6.91 -4.61
C ALA A 345 23.42 6.15 -4.89
N ASP A 346 24.50 6.53 -4.17
CA ASP A 346 25.78 5.83 -4.14
C ASP A 346 25.88 5.01 -2.84
N ALA A 347 25.93 3.69 -2.99
CA ALA A 347 26.11 2.75 -1.88
C ALA A 347 27.60 2.49 -1.52
N GLY A 348 28.50 3.23 -2.12
CA GLY A 348 29.95 3.08 -2.01
C GLY A 348 30.53 2.09 -3.01
N GLU A 349 31.84 2.12 -3.20
CA GLU A 349 32.59 1.24 -4.14
C GLU A 349 32.08 1.31 -5.60
N ARG A 350 31.52 2.47 -6.00
CA ARG A 350 30.89 2.70 -7.33
C ARG A 350 29.64 1.82 -7.57
N VAL A 351 28.98 1.41 -6.51
CA VAL A 351 27.67 0.76 -6.58
C VAL A 351 26.59 1.83 -6.52
N PHE A 352 25.88 2.03 -7.61
CA PHE A 352 24.81 3.00 -7.73
C PHE A 352 23.45 2.30 -7.83
N PHE A 353 22.39 2.97 -7.40
CA PHE A 353 21.03 2.47 -7.60
C PHE A 353 19.99 3.58 -7.58
N VAL A 354 18.87 3.38 -8.27
CA VAL A 354 17.76 4.31 -8.32
C VAL A 354 16.86 4.09 -7.11
N THR A 355 16.74 5.10 -6.25
CA THR A 355 15.91 5.03 -5.02
C THR A 355 14.42 5.23 -5.32
N ALA A 356 14.09 6.08 -6.31
CA ALA A 356 12.73 6.35 -6.78
C ALA A 356 12.41 5.49 -8.01
N ARG A 357 12.28 4.20 -7.82
CA ARG A 357 12.29 3.19 -8.88
C ARG A 357 11.11 3.29 -9.86
N GLY A 358 9.91 3.59 -9.38
CA GLY A 358 8.71 3.64 -10.20
C GLY A 358 8.05 5.03 -10.30
N ASN A 359 8.50 6.02 -9.51
CA ASN A 359 7.87 7.33 -9.37
C ASN A 359 8.82 8.50 -9.61
N TRP A 360 9.82 8.32 -10.46
CA TRP A 360 10.80 9.34 -10.83
C TRP A 360 10.29 10.35 -11.86
N TYR A 361 9.11 10.14 -12.42
CA TYR A 361 8.41 11.01 -13.38
C TYR A 361 6.96 11.24 -12.94
N PRO A 362 6.28 12.30 -13.41
CA PRO A 362 4.89 12.59 -13.10
C PRO A 362 3.94 11.45 -13.48
N MET A 363 3.14 10.98 -12.53
CA MET A 363 2.20 9.87 -12.67
C MET A 363 0.82 10.25 -12.14
N HIS A 364 -0.21 9.50 -12.50
CA HIS A 364 -1.56 9.60 -11.94
C HIS A 364 -2.14 8.20 -11.75
N ASN A 365 -2.40 7.79 -10.49
CA ASN A 365 -3.06 6.54 -10.11
C ASN A 365 -2.53 5.25 -10.77
N PHE A 366 -1.25 5.20 -11.14
CA PHE A 366 -0.58 4.01 -11.72
C PHE A 366 -1.35 3.37 -12.89
N GLN A 367 -1.85 4.16 -13.83
CA GLN A 367 -2.57 3.69 -14.99
C GLN A 367 -1.65 2.97 -16.00
N PHE A 368 -2.21 2.06 -16.80
CA PHE A 368 -1.48 1.43 -17.90
C PHE A 368 -1.29 2.41 -19.06
N ALA A 369 -0.05 2.56 -19.52
CA ALA A 369 0.32 3.39 -20.66
C ALA A 369 1.47 2.79 -21.46
N ASP A 370 1.64 3.21 -22.71
CA ASP A 370 2.82 2.93 -23.51
C ASP A 370 3.94 3.90 -23.15
N TYR A 371 5.20 3.41 -23.21
CA TYR A 371 6.36 4.21 -22.87
C TYR A 371 7.39 4.21 -24.00
N ASP A 372 7.89 5.40 -24.33
CA ASP A 372 9.01 5.66 -25.22
C ASP A 372 10.00 6.56 -24.47
N ILE A 373 11.14 5.99 -24.05
CA ILE A 373 12.07 6.66 -23.14
C ILE A 373 13.43 6.79 -23.78
N LEU A 374 13.93 8.01 -23.88
CA LEU A 374 15.26 8.34 -24.29
C LEU A 374 16.12 8.66 -23.07
N PHE A 375 17.11 7.81 -22.79
CA PHE A 375 18.10 8.04 -21.73
C PHE A 375 19.39 8.56 -22.33
N ARG A 376 19.97 9.62 -21.72
CA ARG A 376 21.32 10.10 -21.94
C ARG A 376 22.08 10.02 -20.62
N TYR A 377 23.20 9.32 -20.58
CA TYR A 377 23.93 9.04 -19.35
C TYR A 377 25.43 8.92 -19.59
N PRO A 378 26.29 9.10 -18.55
CA PRO A 378 27.74 9.00 -18.65
C PRO A 378 28.21 7.62 -19.18
N ARG A 379 29.18 7.61 -20.07
CA ARG A 379 29.66 6.39 -20.74
C ARG A 379 30.24 5.33 -19.81
N TYR A 380 30.67 5.73 -18.62
CA TYR A 380 31.25 4.82 -17.63
C TYR A 380 30.17 4.04 -16.83
N LEU A 381 28.90 4.33 -17.06
CA LEU A 381 27.78 3.62 -16.44
C LEU A 381 27.10 2.70 -17.47
N ASP A 382 26.52 1.64 -16.93
CA ASP A 382 25.55 0.81 -17.63
C ASP A 382 24.16 1.18 -17.13
N LEU A 383 23.16 1.27 -18.03
CA LEU A 383 21.79 1.58 -17.72
C LEU A 383 20.88 0.44 -18.17
N VAL A 384 20.03 -0.01 -17.27
CA VAL A 384 18.99 -1.01 -17.51
C VAL A 384 17.61 -0.42 -17.22
N ALA A 385 16.63 -0.72 -18.05
CA ALA A 385 15.27 -0.20 -17.90
C ALA A 385 14.26 -1.11 -18.58
N ALA A 386 12.99 -0.92 -18.28
CA ALA A 386 11.87 -1.60 -18.93
C ALA A 386 11.83 -1.28 -20.43
N GLY A 387 11.33 -2.23 -21.22
CA GLY A 387 11.17 -2.10 -22.68
C GLY A 387 12.43 -2.48 -23.48
N ASP A 388 12.22 -2.66 -24.79
CA ASP A 388 13.27 -3.05 -25.72
C ASP A 388 14.11 -1.86 -26.17
N VAL A 389 15.41 -2.06 -26.36
CA VAL A 389 16.31 -1.06 -26.95
C VAL A 389 15.97 -0.94 -28.43
N VAL A 390 15.50 0.24 -28.85
CA VAL A 390 15.19 0.54 -30.27
C VAL A 390 16.27 1.40 -30.94
N GLU A 391 17.07 2.10 -30.14
CA GLU A 391 18.19 2.91 -30.62
C GLU A 391 19.28 2.97 -29.54
N GLU A 392 20.53 2.83 -29.96
CA GLU A 392 21.69 3.03 -29.10
C GLU A 392 22.77 3.78 -29.88
N SER A 393 23.32 4.82 -29.25
CA SER A 393 24.41 5.62 -29.82
C SER A 393 25.33 6.16 -28.73
N GLY A 394 26.52 6.64 -29.18
CA GLY A 394 27.49 7.29 -28.29
C GLY A 394 27.78 8.70 -28.77
N ASP A 395 27.85 9.66 -27.83
CA ASP A 395 28.24 11.04 -28.12
C ASP A 395 29.33 11.46 -27.10
N GLY A 396 30.59 11.32 -27.50
CA GLY A 396 31.74 11.61 -26.64
C GLY A 396 31.74 10.78 -25.35
N ASP A 397 31.62 11.48 -24.20
CA ASP A 397 31.57 10.87 -22.85
C ASP A 397 30.17 10.35 -22.47
N TRP A 398 29.26 10.34 -23.40
CA TRP A 398 27.86 9.97 -23.18
C TRP A 398 27.46 8.71 -23.94
N ARG A 399 26.51 7.99 -23.38
CA ARG A 399 25.67 7.01 -24.09
C ARG A 399 24.25 7.55 -24.20
N VAL A 400 23.60 7.24 -25.30
CA VAL A 400 22.20 7.55 -25.56
C VAL A 400 21.50 6.25 -25.91
N THR A 401 20.44 5.91 -25.17
CA THR A 401 19.67 4.69 -25.37
C THR A 401 18.19 5.03 -25.42
N ARG A 402 17.50 4.66 -26.48
CA ARG A 402 16.04 4.76 -26.57
C ARG A 402 15.40 3.42 -26.33
N ARG A 403 14.40 3.38 -25.46
CA ARG A 403 13.66 2.18 -25.10
C ARG A 403 12.19 2.37 -25.34
N ARG A 404 11.52 1.30 -25.81
CA ARG A 404 10.07 1.31 -26.05
C ARG A 404 9.45 0.05 -25.48
N THR A 405 8.29 0.18 -24.83
CA THR A 405 7.54 -0.96 -24.32
C THR A 405 6.74 -1.62 -25.45
N ALA A 406 6.72 -2.95 -25.45
CA ALA A 406 5.98 -3.74 -26.45
C ALA A 406 4.47 -3.81 -26.14
N ALA A 407 4.07 -3.38 -24.94
CA ALA A 407 2.69 -3.35 -24.45
C ALA A 407 2.55 -2.29 -23.36
N PRO A 408 1.33 -1.78 -23.10
CA PRO A 408 1.08 -0.85 -22.00
C PRO A 408 1.44 -1.47 -20.64
N ILE A 409 2.17 -0.71 -19.81
CA ILE A 409 2.60 -1.07 -18.48
C ILE A 409 2.27 0.03 -17.47
N ARG A 410 2.32 -0.27 -16.15
CA ARG A 410 2.01 0.71 -15.10
C ARG A 410 3.21 1.54 -14.65
N PHE A 411 4.41 1.02 -14.79
CA PHE A 411 5.64 1.63 -14.28
C PHE A 411 6.76 1.50 -15.31
N ALA A 412 7.46 2.60 -15.56
CA ALA A 412 8.67 2.63 -16.34
C ALA A 412 9.88 2.81 -15.42
N ALA A 413 10.39 1.71 -14.89
CA ALA A 413 11.53 1.70 -13.99
C ALA A 413 12.86 1.65 -14.75
N PHE A 414 13.93 2.15 -14.12
CA PHE A 414 15.31 2.00 -14.59
C PHE A 414 16.29 1.86 -13.43
N ASN A 415 17.44 1.25 -13.69
CA ASN A 415 18.58 1.24 -12.78
C ASN A 415 19.87 1.52 -13.54
N LEU A 416 20.92 1.86 -12.81
CA LEU A 416 22.24 2.11 -13.38
C LEU A 416 23.35 1.66 -12.43
N GLY A 417 24.51 1.33 -13.00
CA GLY A 417 25.63 0.82 -12.24
C GLY A 417 26.84 0.53 -13.12
N ASN A 418 27.77 -0.26 -12.59
CA ASN A 418 28.85 -0.87 -13.34
C ASN A 418 28.62 -2.38 -13.32
N PHE A 419 27.97 -2.88 -14.37
CA PHE A 419 27.41 -4.22 -14.38
C PHE A 419 28.24 -5.23 -15.18
N GLU A 420 28.15 -6.50 -14.78
CA GLU A 420 28.40 -7.68 -15.60
C GLU A 420 27.05 -8.29 -15.96
N HIS A 421 26.90 -8.78 -17.19
CA HIS A 421 25.62 -9.27 -17.72
C HIS A 421 25.70 -10.74 -18.10
N VAL A 422 24.63 -11.47 -17.84
CA VAL A 422 24.36 -12.81 -18.37
C VAL A 422 22.99 -12.83 -19.01
N ARG A 423 22.97 -13.05 -20.32
CA ARG A 423 21.74 -13.13 -21.10
C ARG A 423 21.37 -14.59 -21.36
N VAL A 424 20.11 -14.91 -21.08
CA VAL A 424 19.51 -16.24 -21.32
C VAL A 424 18.28 -16.07 -22.20
N GLU A 425 18.26 -16.79 -23.31
CA GLU A 425 17.11 -16.80 -24.22
C GLU A 425 16.35 -18.12 -24.05
N ARG A 426 15.02 -18.03 -23.89
CA ARG A 426 14.11 -19.16 -23.73
C ARG A 426 12.84 -18.91 -24.53
N SER A 427 12.60 -19.74 -25.57
CA SER A 427 11.46 -19.56 -26.46
C SER A 427 11.38 -18.11 -26.99
N ASN A 428 10.35 -17.36 -26.67
CA ASN A 428 10.17 -15.95 -27.07
C ASN A 428 10.52 -14.96 -25.95
N LEU A 429 11.25 -15.39 -24.92
CA LEU A 429 11.60 -14.57 -23.76
C LEU A 429 13.10 -14.31 -23.73
N VAL A 430 13.46 -13.11 -23.38
CA VAL A 430 14.85 -12.69 -23.16
C VAL A 430 14.98 -12.30 -21.70
N ILE A 431 15.88 -12.97 -20.99
CA ILE A 431 16.19 -12.70 -19.59
C ILE A 431 17.64 -12.19 -19.52
N ASP A 432 17.81 -10.96 -19.12
CA ASP A 432 19.13 -10.32 -18.93
C ASP A 432 19.37 -10.07 -17.45
N VAL A 433 20.26 -10.82 -16.84
CA VAL A 433 20.59 -10.69 -15.41
C VAL A 433 21.92 -9.97 -15.28
N CYS A 434 21.93 -8.83 -14.61
CA CYS A 434 23.14 -8.08 -14.35
C CYS A 434 23.52 -8.10 -12.86
N ALA A 435 24.80 -7.99 -12.59
CA ALA A 435 25.36 -7.90 -11.22
C ALA A 435 26.36 -6.74 -11.16
N ASN A 436 26.45 -6.08 -10.02
CA ASN A 436 27.51 -5.10 -9.76
C ASN A 436 28.87 -5.79 -9.78
N ARG A 437 29.87 -5.17 -10.43
CA ARG A 437 31.27 -5.64 -10.40
C ARG A 437 31.93 -5.48 -9.04
N ALA A 438 31.37 -4.65 -8.18
CA ALA A 438 31.81 -4.42 -6.81
C ALA A 438 30.68 -4.66 -5.81
N LEU A 439 31.04 -4.90 -4.56
CA LEU A 439 30.10 -5.10 -3.45
C LEU A 439 29.90 -3.77 -2.72
N GLU A 440 28.65 -3.39 -2.43
CA GLU A 440 28.32 -2.18 -1.68
C GLU A 440 29.00 -2.14 -0.30
N ARG A 441 29.30 -0.93 0.18
CA ARG A 441 30.02 -0.69 1.44
C ARG A 441 29.38 -1.35 2.65
N ALA A 442 28.05 -1.45 2.72
CA ALA A 442 27.33 -2.05 3.83
C ALA A 442 27.60 -3.55 4.01
N LEU A 443 27.97 -4.25 2.93
CA LEU A 443 28.29 -5.68 2.92
C LEU A 443 29.79 -5.97 2.95
N GLN A 444 30.65 -4.94 2.95
CA GLN A 444 32.09 -5.11 3.10
C GLN A 444 32.41 -5.63 4.52
N PRO A 445 33.36 -6.56 4.66
CA PRO A 445 33.82 -7.02 5.96
C PRO A 445 34.32 -5.86 6.82
N LYS A 446 33.89 -5.79 8.08
CA LYS A 446 34.33 -4.77 9.01
C LYS A 446 35.67 -5.22 9.67
N ALA A 447 36.52 -4.28 10.01
CA ALA A 447 37.79 -4.56 10.70
C ALA A 447 37.58 -5.28 12.07
N SER A 448 36.40 -5.13 12.68
CA SER A 448 35.99 -5.82 13.90
C SER A 448 35.63 -7.31 13.70
N ASP A 449 35.47 -7.75 12.47
CA ASP A 449 35.16 -9.16 12.14
C ASP A 449 36.40 -10.05 12.16
N LEU A 450 37.55 -9.49 12.55
CA LEU A 450 38.78 -10.21 12.81
C LEU A 450 38.57 -11.14 14.01
N VAL A 451 38.35 -12.42 13.76
CA VAL A 451 38.18 -13.44 14.80
C VAL A 451 39.54 -13.64 15.50
N ALA A 452 39.62 -13.20 16.73
CA ALA A 452 40.69 -13.67 17.62
C ALA A 452 40.47 -15.17 17.87
N LEU A 453 41.34 -16.03 17.34
CA LEU A 453 41.27 -17.46 17.62
C LEU A 453 41.39 -17.66 19.16
N PRO A 454 40.49 -18.43 19.79
CA PRO A 454 40.57 -18.71 21.19
C PRO A 454 41.89 -19.44 21.48
N ALA A 455 42.65 -18.93 22.44
CA ALA A 455 43.88 -19.57 22.90
C ALA A 455 43.58 -20.97 23.46
N ALA A 456 44.31 -21.98 22.99
CA ALA A 456 44.19 -23.34 23.52
C ALA A 456 44.51 -23.34 25.02
N PRO A 457 43.70 -23.99 25.88
CA PRO A 457 43.95 -24.01 27.33
C PRO A 457 45.23 -24.81 27.65
N GLY A 458 46.17 -24.19 28.32
CA GLY A 458 47.25 -24.88 29.03
C GLY A 458 48.71 -24.62 28.65
N LYS A 459 49.02 -23.54 27.87
CA LYS A 459 50.42 -23.15 27.66
C LYS A 459 50.67 -21.67 27.96
N PRO A 460 51.79 -21.29 28.60
CA PRO A 460 52.08 -19.88 28.87
C PRO A 460 52.39 -19.16 27.57
N HIS A 461 51.71 -18.04 27.35
CA HIS A 461 51.73 -17.25 26.13
C HIS A 461 53.08 -16.58 25.89
N ARG A 462 53.80 -17.00 24.86
CA ARG A 462 54.61 -16.07 24.07
C ARG A 462 53.71 -15.52 22.99
N PHE A 463 53.46 -14.23 22.95
CA PHE A 463 52.88 -13.55 21.83
C PHE A 463 53.83 -13.67 20.63
N ASP A 464 53.63 -14.62 19.76
CA ASP A 464 54.22 -14.59 18.44
C ASP A 464 53.41 -13.61 17.59
N ALA A 465 53.94 -12.39 17.47
CA ALA A 465 53.27 -11.24 16.81
C ALA A 465 53.24 -11.33 15.27
N THR A 466 53.31 -12.54 14.69
CA THR A 466 53.49 -12.72 13.25
C THR A 466 52.62 -13.76 12.58
N ALA A 467 51.46 -14.11 13.15
CA ALA A 467 50.43 -14.74 12.29
C ALA A 467 49.77 -13.61 11.44
N PRO A 468 49.95 -13.60 10.13
CA PRO A 468 49.26 -12.61 9.33
C PRO A 468 47.77 -12.85 9.48
N ILE A 469 47.08 -11.90 10.12
CA ILE A 469 45.61 -11.85 10.11
C ILE A 469 45.22 -11.54 8.68
N THR A 470 44.87 -12.57 7.91
CA THR A 470 44.35 -12.35 6.57
C THR A 470 42.99 -11.72 6.72
N PRO A 471 42.78 -10.49 6.25
CA PRO A 471 41.45 -9.89 6.32
C PRO A 471 40.47 -10.80 5.57
N PRO A 472 39.23 -10.95 6.05
CA PRO A 472 38.24 -11.75 5.36
C PRO A 472 38.04 -11.23 3.92
N VAL A 473 38.13 -12.12 2.94
CA VAL A 473 37.93 -11.77 1.54
C VAL A 473 36.45 -11.34 1.36
N PRO A 474 36.19 -10.14 0.78
CA PRO A 474 34.83 -9.72 0.52
C PRO A 474 34.09 -10.73 -0.35
N PRO A 475 32.82 -11.02 -0.09
CA PRO A 475 32.02 -11.84 -1.00
C PRO A 475 32.01 -11.25 -2.41
N ASN A 476 32.05 -12.12 -3.44
CA ASN A 476 32.05 -11.69 -4.83
C ASN A 476 30.61 -11.75 -5.40
N PRO A 477 29.99 -10.62 -5.79
CA PRO A 477 28.62 -10.61 -6.34
C PRO A 477 28.51 -11.26 -7.73
N LEU A 478 29.63 -11.51 -8.41
CA LEU A 478 29.65 -12.19 -9.72
C LEU A 478 29.67 -13.71 -9.59
N GLU A 479 29.95 -14.28 -8.42
CA GLU A 479 30.18 -15.69 -8.23
C GLU A 479 28.98 -16.58 -8.57
N ARG A 480 27.74 -16.08 -8.27
CA ARG A 480 26.48 -16.77 -8.61
C ARG A 480 25.81 -16.28 -9.89
N LEU A 481 26.31 -15.28 -10.56
CA LEU A 481 25.60 -14.59 -11.65
C LEU A 481 25.07 -15.56 -12.72
N GLN A 482 25.89 -16.48 -13.19
CA GLN A 482 25.51 -17.46 -14.21
C GLN A 482 24.44 -18.46 -13.70
N THR A 483 24.59 -18.92 -12.48
CA THR A 483 23.63 -19.83 -11.85
C THR A 483 22.30 -19.12 -11.61
N LEU A 484 22.35 -17.91 -11.03
CA LEU A 484 21.18 -17.07 -10.77
C LEU A 484 20.39 -16.76 -12.05
N ALA A 485 21.10 -16.43 -13.15
CA ALA A 485 20.47 -16.19 -14.45
C ALA A 485 19.71 -17.43 -14.95
N SER A 486 20.29 -18.63 -14.79
CA SER A 486 19.63 -19.88 -15.15
C SER A 486 18.42 -20.20 -14.26
N GLU A 487 18.51 -19.95 -12.96
CA GLU A 487 17.42 -20.14 -11.98
C GLU A 487 16.24 -19.21 -12.27
N ILE A 488 16.52 -17.92 -12.52
CA ILE A 488 15.51 -16.93 -12.90
C ILE A 488 14.84 -17.29 -14.23
N ALA A 489 15.61 -17.65 -15.24
CA ALA A 489 15.06 -18.08 -16.52
C ALA A 489 14.13 -19.31 -16.35
N SER A 490 14.50 -20.26 -15.51
CA SER A 490 13.68 -21.44 -15.20
C SER A 490 12.39 -21.08 -14.44
N ALA A 491 12.44 -20.08 -13.55
CA ALA A 491 11.25 -19.56 -12.85
C ALA A 491 10.30 -18.86 -13.82
N VAL A 492 10.83 -17.99 -14.71
CA VAL A 492 10.04 -17.32 -15.76
C VAL A 492 9.37 -18.36 -16.68
N GLU A 493 10.13 -19.35 -17.14
CA GLU A 493 9.60 -20.41 -18.00
C GLU A 493 8.51 -21.25 -17.31
N PHE A 494 8.71 -21.63 -16.05
CA PHE A 494 7.72 -22.33 -15.25
C PHE A 494 6.41 -21.55 -15.12
N MET A 495 6.50 -20.26 -14.82
CA MET A 495 5.33 -19.40 -14.64
C MET A 495 4.67 -19.09 -15.99
N ALA A 496 5.44 -18.85 -17.03
CA ALA A 496 4.91 -18.66 -18.39
C ALA A 496 4.14 -19.87 -18.90
N ALA A 497 4.61 -21.08 -18.61
CA ALA A 497 3.91 -22.32 -18.96
C ALA A 497 2.56 -22.49 -18.22
N LYS A 498 2.41 -21.89 -17.01
CA LYS A 498 1.17 -21.96 -16.22
C LYS A 498 0.22 -20.79 -16.49
N PHE A 499 0.76 -19.60 -16.70
CA PHE A 499 0.04 -18.35 -16.68
C PHE A 499 0.01 -17.64 -18.04
N GLY A 500 0.69 -18.18 -19.07
CA GLY A 500 0.89 -17.49 -20.32
C GLY A 500 2.02 -16.45 -20.24
N PRO A 501 2.20 -15.62 -21.30
CA PRO A 501 3.33 -14.69 -21.38
C PRO A 501 3.33 -13.67 -20.22
N PRO A 502 4.52 -13.20 -19.77
CA PRO A 502 4.63 -12.09 -18.81
C PRO A 502 4.16 -10.76 -19.39
N ALA A 503 4.18 -9.69 -18.59
CA ALA A 503 3.80 -8.35 -19.02
C ALA A 503 4.62 -7.84 -20.21
N LEU A 504 5.93 -8.10 -20.21
CA LEU A 504 6.86 -7.81 -21.31
C LEU A 504 7.71 -9.05 -21.64
N PRO A 505 8.09 -9.28 -22.90
CA PRO A 505 8.89 -10.45 -23.30
C PRO A 505 10.37 -10.34 -22.91
N HIS A 506 10.86 -9.12 -22.69
CA HIS A 506 12.21 -8.86 -22.22
C HIS A 506 12.17 -8.52 -20.73
N ILE A 507 12.86 -9.30 -19.92
CA ILE A 507 12.96 -9.13 -18.47
C ILE A 507 14.41 -8.92 -18.09
N THR A 508 14.72 -7.77 -17.54
CA THR A 508 16.03 -7.46 -16.97
C THR A 508 15.97 -7.63 -15.44
N VAL A 509 17.02 -8.20 -14.85
CA VAL A 509 17.18 -8.31 -13.40
C VAL A 509 18.41 -7.54 -12.97
N SER A 510 18.23 -6.60 -12.05
CA SER A 510 19.25 -5.67 -11.61
C SER A 510 19.46 -5.71 -10.10
N PRO A 511 20.71 -5.71 -9.60
CA PRO A 511 20.97 -5.71 -8.17
C PRO A 511 20.59 -4.39 -7.51
N ILE A 512 20.10 -4.48 -6.27
CA ILE A 512 19.92 -3.32 -5.38
C ILE A 512 20.44 -3.62 -3.99
N PRO A 513 21.00 -2.62 -3.28
CA PRO A 513 21.31 -2.74 -1.87
C PRO A 513 20.08 -3.00 -1.01
N GLY A 514 20.23 -3.76 0.06
CA GLY A 514 19.16 -4.06 1.00
C GLY A 514 18.72 -5.53 0.99
N THR A 515 17.63 -5.82 1.70
CA THR A 515 17.13 -7.19 1.95
C THR A 515 15.83 -7.51 1.26
N PHE A 516 15.46 -6.75 0.23
CA PHE A 516 14.17 -6.87 -0.47
C PHE A 516 14.38 -6.92 -1.99
N GLY A 517 13.35 -7.34 -2.70
CA GLY A 517 13.25 -7.24 -4.15
C GLY A 517 12.07 -6.35 -4.57
N GLN A 518 11.92 -6.15 -5.86
CA GLN A 518 10.76 -5.48 -6.46
C GLN A 518 10.64 -5.84 -7.94
N GLY A 519 9.54 -6.51 -8.30
CA GLY A 519 9.27 -6.93 -9.67
C GLY A 519 8.41 -5.92 -10.42
N PHE A 520 9.03 -4.97 -11.14
CA PHE A 520 8.33 -4.10 -12.09
C PHE A 520 8.19 -4.76 -13.47
N PRO A 521 7.29 -4.26 -14.34
CA PRO A 521 7.13 -4.82 -15.69
C PRO A 521 8.45 -4.75 -16.46
N GLY A 522 8.99 -5.91 -16.81
CA GLY A 522 10.24 -6.02 -17.57
C GLY A 522 11.52 -5.62 -16.82
N LEU A 523 11.45 -5.18 -15.56
CA LEU A 523 12.62 -4.87 -14.72
C LEU A 523 12.44 -5.34 -13.28
N ILE A 524 13.22 -6.33 -12.90
CA ILE A 524 13.24 -6.87 -11.54
C ILE A 524 14.43 -6.28 -10.79
N TYR A 525 14.19 -5.67 -9.65
CA TYR A 525 15.22 -5.35 -8.67
C TYR A 525 15.36 -6.51 -7.70
N LEU A 526 16.59 -6.98 -7.53
CA LEU A 526 16.89 -8.11 -6.67
C LEU A 526 17.99 -7.75 -5.66
N SER A 527 17.79 -8.11 -4.40
CA SER A 527 18.80 -7.88 -3.35
C SER A 527 20.17 -8.39 -3.75
N THR A 528 21.23 -7.61 -3.51
CA THR A 528 22.61 -8.07 -3.67
C THR A 528 22.88 -9.38 -2.92
N LEU A 529 22.19 -9.64 -1.82
CA LEU A 529 22.34 -10.89 -1.06
C LEU A 529 22.02 -12.15 -1.87
N SER A 530 21.08 -12.06 -2.84
CA SER A 530 20.75 -13.18 -3.74
C SER A 530 21.87 -13.52 -4.75
N TYR A 531 22.81 -12.62 -4.96
CA TYR A 531 23.96 -12.82 -5.85
C TYR A 531 25.16 -13.46 -5.12
N LEU A 532 25.14 -13.54 -3.78
CA LEU A 532 26.24 -14.06 -3.00
C LEU A 532 26.10 -15.57 -2.81
N LYS A 533 27.23 -16.27 -2.81
CA LYS A 533 27.29 -17.73 -2.57
C LYS A 533 27.00 -18.09 -1.11
N SER A 534 27.27 -17.18 -0.20
CA SER A 534 26.98 -17.30 1.21
C SER A 534 26.57 -15.93 1.75
N LEU A 535 25.50 -15.92 2.55
CA LEU A 535 25.08 -14.70 3.23
C LEU A 535 26.18 -14.19 4.17
N PRO A 536 26.45 -12.89 4.20
CA PRO A 536 27.40 -12.33 5.17
C PRO A 536 27.02 -12.74 6.59
N ALA A 537 27.98 -13.19 7.37
CA ALA A 537 27.79 -13.49 8.78
C ALA A 537 27.49 -12.17 9.52
N GLY A 538 26.19 -11.88 9.69
CA GLY A 538 25.75 -10.80 10.55
C GLY A 538 25.80 -11.25 12.03
N ASN A 539 24.68 -11.21 12.75
CA ASN A 539 24.61 -11.64 14.16
C ASN A 539 24.43 -13.16 14.34
N GLY A 540 24.92 -14.00 13.43
CA GLY A 540 24.85 -15.45 13.55
C GLY A 540 24.84 -16.20 12.20
N THR A 541 24.76 -17.55 12.26
CA THR A 541 24.60 -18.39 11.08
C THR A 541 23.19 -18.24 10.53
N PRO A 542 23.00 -18.02 9.21
CA PRO A 542 21.68 -17.93 8.60
C PRO A 542 20.84 -19.19 8.87
N THR A 543 19.56 -19.02 9.16
CA THR A 543 18.62 -20.14 9.29
C THR A 543 18.33 -20.79 7.92
N PRO A 544 17.88 -22.04 7.89
CA PRO A 544 17.50 -22.69 6.62
C PRO A 544 16.46 -21.90 5.82
N SER A 545 15.49 -21.28 6.50
CA SER A 545 14.49 -20.43 5.83
C SER A 545 15.06 -19.13 5.28
N GLN A 546 16.03 -18.49 5.97
CA GLN A 546 16.72 -17.30 5.43
C GLN A 546 17.55 -17.64 4.19
N THR A 547 18.25 -18.77 4.21
CA THR A 547 18.98 -19.24 3.04
C THR A 547 18.05 -19.51 1.87
N LEU A 548 16.98 -20.29 2.07
CA LEU A 548 15.96 -20.52 1.04
C LEU A 548 15.33 -19.24 0.52
N TYR A 549 15.11 -18.26 1.39
CA TYR A 549 14.53 -16.97 0.99
C TYR A 549 15.42 -16.24 0.00
N PHE A 550 16.68 -16.01 0.31
CA PHE A 550 17.60 -15.25 -0.55
C PHE A 550 18.12 -16.04 -1.75
N ASP A 551 18.27 -17.37 -1.61
CA ASP A 551 18.82 -18.19 -2.68
C ASP A 551 17.81 -18.57 -3.74
N ASP A 552 16.51 -18.70 -3.37
CA ASP A 552 15.51 -19.31 -4.26
C ASP A 552 14.17 -18.56 -4.27
N LEU A 553 13.61 -18.23 -3.10
CA LEU A 553 12.23 -17.74 -3.03
C LEU A 553 12.10 -16.30 -3.51
N LEU A 554 12.99 -15.39 -3.09
CA LEU A 554 12.91 -13.96 -3.41
C LEU A 554 12.93 -13.74 -4.92
N GLN A 555 13.87 -14.35 -5.65
CA GLN A 555 13.92 -14.18 -7.10
C GLN A 555 12.68 -14.74 -7.80
N ALA A 556 12.13 -15.87 -7.34
CA ALA A 556 10.92 -16.42 -7.90
C ALA A 556 9.68 -15.55 -7.58
N HIS A 557 9.63 -14.95 -6.42
CA HIS A 557 8.58 -13.99 -6.02
C HIS A 557 8.60 -12.75 -6.92
N GLU A 558 9.76 -12.15 -7.15
CA GLU A 558 9.89 -10.97 -8.02
C GLU A 558 9.61 -11.31 -9.49
N VAL A 559 9.94 -12.52 -9.93
CA VAL A 559 9.51 -13.03 -11.23
C VAL A 559 7.99 -13.14 -11.31
N ALA A 560 7.33 -13.65 -10.28
CA ALA A 560 5.87 -13.81 -10.26
C ALA A 560 5.12 -12.48 -10.40
N HIS A 561 5.72 -11.38 -9.99
CA HIS A 561 5.19 -10.03 -10.23
C HIS A 561 5.11 -9.64 -11.71
N GLN A 562 5.75 -10.37 -12.63
CA GLN A 562 5.51 -10.13 -14.06
C GLN A 562 4.05 -10.45 -14.47
N TRP A 563 3.31 -11.14 -13.62
CA TRP A 563 1.86 -11.40 -13.74
C TRP A 563 1.07 -10.69 -12.64
N TRP A 564 1.40 -10.96 -11.37
CA TRP A 564 0.66 -10.45 -10.20
C TRP A 564 1.16 -9.06 -9.80
N GLY A 565 0.32 -8.05 -9.88
CA GLY A 565 0.66 -6.64 -9.69
C GLY A 565 1.00 -5.90 -10.99
N ASN A 566 1.41 -6.60 -12.06
CA ASN A 566 1.77 -5.98 -13.35
C ASN A 566 0.80 -6.33 -14.50
N ARG A 567 0.10 -7.46 -14.45
CA ARG A 567 -1.00 -7.78 -15.37
C ARG A 567 -2.34 -7.77 -14.65
N VAL A 568 -2.47 -8.49 -13.54
CA VAL A 568 -3.60 -8.35 -12.61
C VAL A 568 -3.18 -7.39 -11.52
N THR A 569 -4.02 -6.44 -11.19
CA THR A 569 -3.71 -5.33 -10.28
C THR A 569 -4.72 -5.23 -9.14
N ALA A 570 -4.42 -4.42 -8.15
CA ALA A 570 -5.33 -4.00 -7.10
C ALA A 570 -5.13 -2.51 -6.87
N SER A 571 -6.20 -1.73 -6.97
CA SER A 571 -6.13 -0.28 -6.81
C SER A 571 -6.46 0.18 -5.39
N PHE A 572 -6.99 -0.71 -4.57
CA PHE A 572 -7.36 -0.41 -3.19
C PHE A 572 -6.50 -1.18 -2.19
N TYR A 573 -6.13 -0.53 -1.10
CA TYR A 573 -5.23 -1.10 -0.12
C TYR A 573 -5.76 -2.40 0.52
N ARG A 574 -7.09 -2.57 0.60
CA ARG A 574 -7.72 -3.79 1.13
C ARG A 574 -7.55 -5.01 0.23
N ASP A 575 -7.28 -4.78 -1.04
CA ASP A 575 -7.14 -5.84 -2.04
C ASP A 575 -5.67 -6.12 -2.39
N GLY A 576 -4.76 -5.20 -2.02
CA GLY A 576 -3.33 -5.29 -2.33
C GLY A 576 -2.65 -6.56 -1.85
N TRP A 577 -3.14 -7.17 -0.76
CA TRP A 577 -2.62 -8.44 -0.24
C TRP A 577 -2.71 -9.59 -1.25
N LEU A 578 -3.69 -9.55 -2.17
CA LEU A 578 -3.86 -10.56 -3.22
C LEU A 578 -2.64 -10.63 -4.12
N MET A 579 -2.08 -9.48 -4.54
CA MET A 579 -0.94 -9.44 -5.44
C MET A 579 0.29 -10.09 -4.80
N GLU A 580 0.54 -9.79 -3.53
CA GLU A 580 1.64 -10.36 -2.76
C GLU A 580 1.43 -11.86 -2.47
N ALA A 581 0.21 -12.26 -2.09
CA ALA A 581 -0.11 -13.65 -1.81
C ALA A 581 -0.05 -14.53 -3.06
N LEU A 582 -0.53 -14.02 -4.21
CA LEU A 582 -0.48 -14.71 -5.50
C LEU A 582 0.96 -14.81 -6.02
N ALA A 583 1.76 -13.76 -5.87
CA ALA A 583 3.18 -13.80 -6.21
C ALA A 583 3.92 -14.82 -5.33
N ASN A 584 3.68 -14.77 -4.01
CA ASN A 584 4.38 -15.64 -3.08
C ASN A 584 3.98 -17.12 -3.24
N VAL A 585 2.69 -17.44 -3.46
CA VAL A 585 2.29 -18.82 -3.72
C VAL A 585 2.83 -19.33 -5.05
N SER A 586 2.94 -18.49 -6.07
CA SER A 586 3.55 -18.85 -7.36
C SER A 586 5.04 -19.19 -7.19
N ALA A 587 5.75 -18.43 -6.36
CA ALA A 587 7.13 -18.70 -5.98
C ALA A 587 7.25 -20.01 -5.18
N LEU A 588 6.36 -20.27 -4.22
CA LEU A 588 6.33 -21.54 -3.45
C LEU A 588 6.03 -22.74 -4.34
N LEU A 589 5.16 -22.61 -5.35
CA LEU A 589 4.92 -23.68 -6.34
C LEU A 589 6.17 -23.97 -7.19
N TYR A 590 6.92 -22.94 -7.57
CA TYR A 590 8.20 -23.11 -8.24
C TYR A 590 9.25 -23.74 -7.33
N LEU A 591 9.35 -23.28 -6.08
CA LEU A 591 10.25 -23.85 -5.07
C LEU A 591 9.96 -25.35 -4.81
N GLU A 592 8.68 -25.73 -4.70
CA GLU A 592 8.26 -27.12 -4.56
C GLU A 592 8.72 -27.97 -5.76
N LYS A 593 8.59 -27.44 -6.99
CA LYS A 593 9.04 -28.11 -8.20
C LYS A 593 10.57 -28.26 -8.27
N SER A 594 11.31 -27.22 -7.89
CA SER A 594 12.78 -27.18 -8.06
C SER A 594 13.56 -27.85 -6.93
N LYS A 595 13.05 -27.78 -5.70
CA LYS A 595 13.72 -28.26 -4.47
C LYS A 595 12.94 -29.35 -3.73
N GLY A 596 11.73 -29.66 -4.16
CA GLY A 596 10.84 -30.62 -3.52
C GLY A 596 9.92 -30.03 -2.44
N PRO A 597 8.89 -30.80 -2.01
CA PRO A 597 7.83 -30.31 -1.13
C PRO A 597 8.32 -29.87 0.25
N HIS A 598 9.40 -30.44 0.75
CA HIS A 598 9.97 -30.08 2.06
C HIS A 598 10.41 -28.59 2.11
N SER A 599 10.89 -28.05 1.01
CA SER A 599 11.27 -26.62 0.93
C SER A 599 10.10 -25.67 1.17
N THR A 600 8.93 -26.00 0.63
CA THR A 600 7.70 -25.23 0.87
C THR A 600 7.23 -25.36 2.32
N GLU A 601 7.35 -26.53 2.93
CA GLU A 601 7.03 -26.76 4.36
C GLU A 601 7.92 -25.90 5.26
N VAL A 602 9.24 -25.84 5.01
CA VAL A 602 10.17 -24.99 5.76
C VAL A 602 9.76 -23.51 5.69
N MET A 603 9.36 -23.03 4.53
CA MET A 603 8.91 -21.63 4.38
C MET A 603 7.58 -21.38 5.09
N LEU A 604 6.59 -22.24 4.93
CA LEU A 604 5.29 -22.11 5.61
C LEU A 604 5.44 -22.17 7.13
N ASP A 605 6.32 -23.03 7.65
CA ASP A 605 6.61 -23.13 9.09
C ASP A 605 7.28 -21.84 9.60
N SER A 606 8.20 -21.28 8.83
CA SER A 606 8.83 -19.99 9.15
C SER A 606 7.78 -18.85 9.19
N TYR A 607 6.88 -18.78 8.21
CA TYR A 607 5.79 -17.80 8.19
C TYR A 607 4.86 -17.97 9.39
N ARG A 608 4.50 -19.21 9.74
CA ARG A 608 3.71 -19.50 10.95
C ARG A 608 4.42 -19.03 12.20
N GLY A 609 5.73 -19.26 12.31
CA GLY A 609 6.55 -18.78 13.41
C GLY A 609 6.48 -17.27 13.60
N TYR A 610 6.66 -16.50 12.51
CA TYR A 610 6.57 -15.03 12.55
C TYR A 610 5.16 -14.53 12.89
N LEU A 611 4.11 -15.20 12.38
CA LEU A 611 2.71 -14.84 12.69
C LEU A 611 2.38 -15.07 14.18
N LEU A 612 2.96 -16.10 14.79
CA LEU A 612 2.78 -16.46 16.19
C LEU A 612 3.76 -15.77 17.16
N GLU A 613 4.72 -15.01 16.63
CA GLU A 613 5.65 -14.24 17.45
C GLU A 613 4.87 -13.31 18.38
N LYS A 614 5.27 -13.29 19.67
CA LYS A 614 4.63 -12.46 20.67
C LYS A 614 5.23 -11.08 20.69
N ILE A 615 4.36 -10.09 20.67
CA ILE A 615 4.70 -8.68 20.84
C ILE A 615 4.49 -8.23 22.29
N GLN A 616 4.82 -6.97 22.58
CA GLN A 616 4.56 -6.36 23.87
C GLN A 616 3.06 -6.47 24.22
N GLY A 617 2.73 -6.94 25.42
CA GLY A 617 1.35 -7.23 25.82
C GLY A 617 0.92 -8.70 25.61
N GLY A 618 1.80 -9.56 25.04
CA GLY A 618 1.56 -11.01 24.91
C GLY A 618 0.67 -11.42 23.73
N GLN A 619 0.20 -10.46 22.94
CA GLN A 619 -0.53 -10.68 21.69
C GLN A 619 0.42 -11.23 20.62
N THR A 620 -0.13 -11.89 19.61
CA THR A 620 0.67 -12.35 18.44
C THR A 620 0.68 -11.28 17.36
N VAL A 621 1.69 -11.32 16.47
CA VAL A 621 1.74 -10.41 15.31
C VAL A 621 0.47 -10.54 14.46
N GLU A 622 -0.02 -11.76 14.25
CA GLU A 622 -1.24 -12.01 13.45
C GLU A 622 -2.47 -11.33 14.06
N SER A 623 -2.56 -11.21 15.38
CA SER A 623 -3.72 -10.61 16.07
C SER A 623 -3.80 -9.08 15.94
N LEU A 624 -2.80 -8.42 15.36
CA LEU A 624 -2.81 -6.96 15.12
C LEU A 624 -3.86 -6.52 14.10
N GLY A 625 -4.31 -7.42 13.22
CA GLY A 625 -5.42 -7.13 12.32
C GLY A 625 -5.57 -8.13 11.18
N PRO A 626 -6.75 -8.15 10.55
CA PRO A 626 -7.01 -8.97 9.39
C PRO A 626 -6.16 -8.54 8.19
N ILE A 627 -5.87 -9.48 7.28
CA ILE A 627 -5.01 -9.23 6.14
C ILE A 627 -5.54 -8.12 5.21
N VAL A 628 -6.86 -7.93 5.12
CA VAL A 628 -7.49 -6.85 4.35
C VAL A 628 -7.23 -5.44 4.90
N PHE A 629 -6.64 -5.31 6.07
CA PHE A 629 -6.20 -3.99 6.53
C PHE A 629 -5.00 -3.47 5.73
N GLY A 630 -4.29 -4.33 5.01
CA GLY A 630 -3.22 -3.92 4.10
C GLY A 630 -2.26 -2.94 4.77
N LEU A 631 -1.98 -1.81 4.13
CA LEU A 631 -1.05 -0.80 4.65
C LEU A 631 -1.43 -0.20 6.02
N ARG A 632 -2.67 -0.33 6.49
CA ARG A 632 -3.04 0.05 7.87
C ARG A 632 -2.31 -0.76 8.94
N LEU A 633 -1.83 -1.97 8.58
CA LEU A 633 -0.99 -2.80 9.46
C LEU A 633 0.42 -2.24 9.65
N GLU A 634 0.86 -1.29 8.82
CA GLU A 634 2.10 -0.53 9.00
C GLU A 634 1.80 0.68 9.92
N ASN A 635 1.83 0.46 11.21
CA ASN A 635 1.46 1.43 12.23
C ASN A 635 2.54 1.57 13.31
N SER A 636 2.34 2.48 14.27
CA SER A 636 3.31 2.73 15.35
C SER A 636 3.47 1.54 16.31
N GLN A 637 2.49 0.65 16.43
CA GLN A 637 2.55 -0.52 17.32
C GLN A 637 3.61 -1.52 16.84
N LEU A 638 3.57 -1.88 15.53
CA LEU A 638 4.56 -2.75 14.90
C LEU A 638 4.67 -2.49 13.40
N PRO A 639 5.62 -1.65 12.95
CA PRO A 639 5.76 -1.33 11.51
C PRO A 639 5.99 -2.53 10.58
N SER A 640 6.53 -3.64 11.10
CA SER A 640 6.75 -4.86 10.33
C SER A 640 5.50 -5.76 10.18
N ALA A 641 4.40 -5.45 10.88
CA ALA A 641 3.18 -6.29 10.88
C ALA A 641 2.60 -6.45 9.47
N TYR A 642 2.56 -5.37 8.68
CA TYR A 642 2.12 -5.44 7.28
C TYR A 642 2.83 -6.54 6.50
N ARG A 643 4.16 -6.54 6.52
CA ARG A 643 4.95 -7.55 5.80
C ARG A 643 4.68 -8.96 6.31
N THR A 644 4.71 -9.15 7.63
CA THR A 644 4.51 -10.48 8.23
C THR A 644 3.12 -11.03 7.91
N ILE A 645 2.08 -10.22 8.00
CA ILE A 645 0.70 -10.67 7.77
C ILE A 645 0.44 -10.83 6.27
N THR A 646 0.80 -9.87 5.44
CA THR A 646 0.52 -9.91 4.00
C THR A 646 1.21 -11.09 3.32
N TYR A 647 2.50 -11.28 3.56
CA TYR A 647 3.26 -12.37 2.95
C TYR A 647 3.03 -13.71 3.66
N GLY A 648 3.10 -13.73 4.99
CA GLY A 648 3.00 -14.97 5.76
C GLY A 648 1.58 -15.53 5.77
N LYS A 649 0.59 -14.77 6.25
CA LYS A 649 -0.81 -15.21 6.29
C LYS A 649 -1.39 -15.36 4.89
N GLY A 650 -1.03 -14.46 3.94
CA GLY A 650 -1.42 -14.56 2.54
C GLY A 650 -1.00 -15.88 1.89
N SER A 651 0.25 -16.33 2.10
CA SER A 651 0.73 -17.62 1.63
C SER A 651 -0.04 -18.79 2.23
N TRP A 652 -0.34 -18.73 3.52
CA TRP A 652 -1.15 -19.75 4.19
C TRP A 652 -2.58 -19.79 3.65
N ILE A 653 -3.22 -18.63 3.39
CA ILE A 653 -4.56 -18.58 2.78
C ILE A 653 -4.54 -19.26 1.42
N MET A 654 -3.56 -18.98 0.57
CA MET A 654 -3.43 -19.60 -0.75
C MET A 654 -3.14 -21.10 -0.64
N GLN A 655 -2.29 -21.53 0.29
CA GLN A 655 -2.02 -22.96 0.56
C GLN A 655 -3.28 -23.68 1.04
N MET A 656 -4.05 -23.10 1.95
CA MET A 656 -5.32 -23.65 2.42
C MET A 656 -6.33 -23.82 1.27
N LEU A 657 -6.46 -22.81 0.39
CA LEU A 657 -7.29 -22.93 -0.81
C LEU A 657 -6.79 -24.02 -1.75
N ARG A 658 -5.48 -24.10 -1.99
CA ARG A 658 -4.85 -25.17 -2.80
C ARG A 658 -5.20 -26.54 -2.25
N ARG A 659 -5.11 -26.76 -0.93
CA ARG A 659 -5.44 -28.06 -0.29
C ARG A 659 -6.92 -28.40 -0.34
N ARG A 660 -7.80 -27.40 -0.33
CA ARG A 660 -9.26 -27.60 -0.50
C ARG A 660 -9.66 -27.92 -1.93
N MET A 661 -8.99 -27.32 -2.92
CA MET A 661 -9.31 -27.49 -4.34
C MET A 661 -8.62 -28.70 -4.98
N GLY A 662 -7.41 -29.01 -4.52
CA GLY A 662 -6.42 -29.85 -5.20
C GLY A 662 -5.61 -29.08 -6.22
N ASP A 663 -4.41 -29.55 -6.54
CA ASP A 663 -3.40 -28.85 -7.32
C ASP A 663 -3.86 -28.47 -8.73
N GLU A 664 -4.56 -29.38 -9.41
CA GLU A 664 -5.05 -29.14 -10.77
C GLU A 664 -6.07 -27.98 -10.83
N ARG A 665 -7.08 -28.00 -9.96
CA ARG A 665 -8.12 -26.97 -9.92
C ARG A 665 -7.58 -25.64 -9.42
N PHE A 666 -6.64 -25.67 -8.47
CA PHE A 666 -5.98 -24.46 -8.01
C PHE A 666 -5.15 -23.80 -9.14
N GLY A 667 -4.41 -24.59 -9.91
CA GLY A 667 -3.69 -24.10 -11.08
C GLY A 667 -4.62 -23.52 -12.15
N ALA A 668 -5.75 -24.18 -12.42
CA ALA A 668 -6.77 -23.68 -13.34
C ALA A 668 -7.42 -22.37 -12.84
N MET A 669 -7.67 -22.26 -11.53
CA MET A 669 -8.15 -21.01 -10.91
C MET A 669 -7.19 -19.86 -11.15
N LEU A 670 -5.87 -20.03 -10.89
CA LEU A 670 -4.87 -18.98 -11.12
C LEU A 670 -4.83 -18.53 -12.58
N ALA A 671 -4.91 -19.48 -13.53
CA ALA A 671 -4.95 -19.16 -14.96
C ALA A 671 -6.22 -18.38 -15.33
N GLU A 672 -7.38 -18.73 -14.74
CA GLU A 672 -8.63 -18.04 -14.98
C GLU A 672 -8.64 -16.62 -14.38
N VAL A 673 -8.00 -16.39 -13.23
CA VAL A 673 -7.79 -15.04 -12.67
C VAL A 673 -7.07 -14.17 -13.69
N LEU A 674 -5.94 -14.63 -14.24
CA LEU A 674 -5.19 -13.88 -15.25
C LEU A 674 -5.99 -13.63 -16.52
N LYS A 675 -6.77 -14.61 -16.97
CA LYS A 675 -7.61 -14.45 -18.17
C LYS A 675 -8.70 -13.41 -18.00
N ARG A 676 -9.37 -13.36 -16.82
CA ARG A 676 -10.50 -12.43 -16.58
C ARG A 676 -10.07 -11.02 -16.21
N TYR A 677 -8.94 -10.92 -15.51
CA TYR A 677 -8.48 -9.66 -14.91
C TYR A 677 -7.18 -9.13 -15.54
N ASP A 678 -6.84 -9.55 -16.76
CA ASP A 678 -5.69 -8.99 -17.47
C ASP A 678 -5.81 -7.48 -17.64
N ARG A 679 -4.85 -6.72 -17.12
CA ARG A 679 -4.83 -5.25 -17.05
C ARG A 679 -6.05 -4.63 -16.37
N ARG A 680 -6.54 -5.33 -15.36
CA ARG A 680 -7.68 -4.89 -14.55
C ARG A 680 -7.41 -5.12 -13.08
N ASP A 681 -8.10 -4.34 -12.25
CA ASP A 681 -8.09 -4.57 -10.81
C ASP A 681 -8.91 -5.81 -10.44
N LEU A 682 -8.44 -6.51 -9.43
CA LEU A 682 -9.07 -7.64 -8.80
C LEU A 682 -9.36 -7.30 -7.34
N THR A 683 -10.62 -7.35 -6.95
CA THR A 683 -11.02 -7.17 -5.55
C THR A 683 -11.01 -8.50 -4.79
N THR A 684 -10.91 -8.42 -3.47
CA THR A 684 -10.96 -9.59 -2.58
C THR A 684 -12.25 -10.40 -2.77
N GLU A 685 -13.40 -9.72 -2.95
CA GLU A 685 -14.68 -10.39 -3.17
C GLU A 685 -14.80 -11.05 -4.55
N GLU A 686 -14.30 -10.42 -5.59
CA GLU A 686 -14.22 -11.02 -6.92
C GLU A 686 -13.32 -12.26 -6.92
N PHE A 687 -12.16 -12.18 -6.23
CA PHE A 687 -11.30 -13.34 -6.05
C PHE A 687 -11.99 -14.47 -5.30
N ARG A 688 -12.71 -14.18 -4.20
CA ARG A 688 -13.51 -15.15 -3.45
C ARG A 688 -14.55 -15.84 -4.34
N ALA A 689 -15.33 -15.04 -5.07
CA ALA A 689 -16.39 -15.53 -5.94
C ALA A 689 -15.84 -16.39 -7.11
N LEU A 690 -14.68 -16.02 -7.66
CA LEU A 690 -14.01 -16.81 -8.68
C LEU A 690 -13.45 -18.12 -8.09
N ALA A 691 -12.74 -18.06 -6.97
CA ALA A 691 -12.15 -19.23 -6.31
C ALA A 691 -13.20 -20.26 -5.92
N ALA A 692 -14.39 -19.83 -5.50
CA ALA A 692 -15.50 -20.70 -5.17
C ALA A 692 -15.94 -21.61 -6.36
N GLN A 693 -15.79 -21.16 -7.61
CA GLN A 693 -16.15 -21.91 -8.81
C GLN A 693 -15.24 -23.13 -9.05
N PHE A 694 -14.05 -23.16 -8.43
CA PHE A 694 -13.06 -24.21 -8.57
C PHE A 694 -13.07 -25.23 -7.43
N LEU A 695 -13.94 -25.07 -6.44
CA LEU A 695 -14.10 -26.06 -5.39
C LEU A 695 -14.70 -27.39 -5.91
N PRO A 696 -14.43 -28.53 -5.26
CA PRO A 696 -15.13 -29.79 -5.53
C PRO A 696 -16.65 -29.64 -5.33
N ALA A 697 -17.46 -30.34 -6.15
CA ALA A 697 -18.92 -30.20 -6.20
C ALA A 697 -19.65 -30.44 -4.85
N ARG A 698 -19.06 -31.15 -3.90
CA ARG A 698 -19.61 -31.44 -2.57
C ARG A 698 -18.79 -30.77 -1.46
N SER A 699 -18.18 -29.62 -1.76
CA SER A 699 -17.37 -28.90 -0.78
C SER A 699 -18.27 -28.31 0.30
N GLU A 700 -17.88 -28.45 1.55
CA GLU A 700 -18.44 -27.63 2.62
C GLU A 700 -18.04 -26.17 2.39
N ASP A 701 -18.90 -25.19 2.67
CA ASP A 701 -18.69 -23.77 2.37
C ASP A 701 -18.43 -23.51 0.87
N PRO A 702 -19.41 -23.85 0.00
CA PRO A 702 -19.20 -23.85 -1.45
C PRO A 702 -18.98 -22.43 -2.03
N GLN A 703 -19.34 -21.36 -1.30
CA GLN A 703 -19.14 -19.97 -1.68
C GLN A 703 -17.90 -19.35 -0.99
N LEU A 704 -17.13 -20.12 -0.22
CA LEU A 704 -15.98 -19.68 0.57
C LEU A 704 -16.31 -18.51 1.54
N VAL A 705 -17.56 -18.29 1.89
CA VAL A 705 -17.96 -17.19 2.80
C VAL A 705 -17.34 -17.40 4.18
N SER A 706 -17.57 -18.57 4.78
CA SER A 706 -17.01 -18.88 6.11
C SER A 706 -15.48 -18.88 6.11
N PHE A 707 -14.86 -19.33 5.02
CA PHE A 707 -13.41 -19.30 4.89
C PHE A 707 -12.84 -17.89 4.87
N PHE A 708 -13.44 -16.98 4.07
CA PHE A 708 -12.98 -15.59 3.99
C PHE A 708 -13.29 -14.82 5.28
N ASP A 709 -14.46 -15.05 5.89
CA ASP A 709 -14.81 -14.42 7.17
C ASP A 709 -13.79 -14.72 8.26
N GLN A 710 -13.27 -15.96 8.30
CA GLN A 710 -12.32 -16.37 9.35
C GLN A 710 -10.86 -16.02 9.04
N TRP A 711 -10.43 -16.20 7.78
CA TRP A 711 -9.01 -16.12 7.43
C TRP A 711 -8.61 -14.79 6.79
N VAL A 712 -9.56 -14.11 6.13
CA VAL A 712 -9.30 -12.87 5.39
C VAL A 712 -9.79 -11.65 6.15
N TYR A 713 -11.03 -11.69 6.66
CA TYR A 713 -11.66 -10.55 7.34
C TYR A 713 -11.52 -10.57 8.87
N ALA A 714 -10.96 -11.63 9.45
CA ALA A 714 -10.74 -11.75 10.90
C ALA A 714 -9.31 -12.17 11.23
N THR A 715 -9.01 -12.19 12.52
CA THR A 715 -7.77 -12.69 13.11
C THR A 715 -8.04 -13.94 13.93
N GLY A 716 -7.01 -14.77 14.13
CA GLY A 716 -7.05 -15.97 14.96
C GLY A 716 -6.36 -17.16 14.29
N ILE A 717 -5.42 -17.76 15.02
CA ILE A 717 -4.76 -19.02 14.63
C ILE A 717 -5.10 -20.05 15.70
N PRO A 718 -5.92 -21.08 15.37
CA PRO A 718 -6.39 -22.04 16.36
C PRO A 718 -5.29 -23.01 16.81
N THR A 719 -5.35 -23.43 18.07
CA THR A 719 -4.75 -24.67 18.54
C THR A 719 -5.73 -25.81 18.33
N LEU A 720 -5.33 -26.82 17.58
CA LEU A 720 -6.18 -27.97 17.24
C LEU A 720 -5.63 -29.26 17.85
N LYS A 721 -6.51 -30.06 18.46
CA LYS A 721 -6.16 -31.37 19.02
C LYS A 721 -7.12 -32.43 18.51
N LEU A 722 -6.58 -33.63 18.21
CA LEU A 722 -7.35 -34.79 17.83
C LEU A 722 -7.22 -35.86 18.92
N SER A 723 -8.34 -36.39 19.38
CA SER A 723 -8.42 -37.64 20.13
C SER A 723 -9.23 -38.65 19.36
N TRP A 724 -8.87 -39.93 19.42
CA TRP A 724 -9.61 -40.97 18.70
C TRP A 724 -9.59 -42.29 19.42
N SER A 725 -10.59 -43.14 19.14
CA SER A 725 -10.71 -44.48 19.62
C SER A 725 -11.34 -45.38 18.56
N VAL A 726 -11.16 -46.68 18.72
CA VAL A 726 -11.68 -47.69 17.78
C VAL A 726 -12.59 -48.61 18.51
N LYS A 727 -13.76 -48.94 17.92
CA LYS A 727 -14.71 -49.92 18.41
C LYS A 727 -14.97 -50.97 17.32
N GLY A 728 -15.28 -52.19 17.72
CA GLY A 728 -15.54 -53.31 16.80
C GLY A 728 -14.30 -54.12 16.41
N LYS A 729 -14.51 -55.13 15.58
CA LYS A 729 -13.44 -55.99 15.02
C LYS A 729 -13.65 -56.09 13.50
N ALA A 730 -12.58 -56.38 12.78
CA ALA A 730 -12.66 -56.61 11.33
C ALA A 730 -13.74 -57.63 10.97
N PRO A 731 -14.58 -57.42 9.97
CA PRO A 731 -14.56 -56.27 9.04
C PRO A 731 -15.35 -55.04 9.50
N ASP A 732 -16.01 -55.06 10.67
CA ASP A 732 -16.89 -53.96 11.16
C ASP A 732 -16.19 -53.12 12.22
N VAL A 733 -15.21 -52.32 11.81
CA VAL A 733 -14.49 -51.42 12.68
C VAL A 733 -15.08 -50.00 12.58
N ARG A 734 -15.25 -49.31 13.71
CA ARG A 734 -15.68 -47.94 13.76
C ARG A 734 -14.62 -47.08 14.45
N LEU A 735 -14.02 -46.17 13.71
CA LEU A 735 -13.18 -45.12 14.26
C LEU A 735 -14.08 -43.99 14.75
N MET A 736 -13.95 -43.62 16.00
CA MET A 736 -14.56 -42.44 16.61
C MET A 736 -13.46 -41.42 16.89
N GLY A 737 -13.55 -40.23 16.30
CA GLY A 737 -12.62 -39.14 16.50
C GLY A 737 -13.31 -37.92 17.08
N THR A 738 -12.58 -37.10 17.84
CA THR A 738 -13.01 -35.83 18.35
C THR A 738 -11.92 -34.78 18.06
N VAL A 739 -12.30 -33.71 17.41
CA VAL A 739 -11.44 -32.53 17.19
C VAL A 739 -11.87 -31.42 18.13
N THR A 740 -10.91 -30.85 18.86
CA THR A 740 -11.11 -29.67 19.73
C THR A 740 -10.27 -28.49 19.21
N GLN A 741 -10.79 -27.28 19.39
CA GLN A 741 -10.06 -26.04 19.09
C GLN A 741 -10.03 -25.13 20.31
N THR A 742 -8.92 -24.37 20.46
CA THR A 742 -8.72 -23.31 21.45
C THR A 742 -7.96 -22.13 20.83
N ASP A 743 -7.76 -21.09 21.61
CA ASP A 743 -6.98 -19.87 21.24
C ASP A 743 -7.58 -19.02 20.11
N VAL A 744 -8.87 -19.17 19.87
CA VAL A 744 -9.66 -18.38 18.92
C VAL A 744 -11.00 -17.98 19.53
N VAL A 745 -11.69 -17.04 18.92
CA VAL A 745 -13.02 -16.57 19.34
C VAL A 745 -14.08 -17.69 19.19
N ALA A 746 -15.14 -17.64 19.95
CA ALA A 746 -16.14 -18.69 20.05
C ALA A 746 -16.82 -19.04 18.70
N ASP A 747 -16.99 -18.07 17.82
CA ASP A 747 -17.60 -18.23 16.50
C ASP A 747 -16.59 -18.61 15.38
N PHE A 748 -15.32 -18.80 15.74
CA PHE A 748 -14.31 -19.25 14.77
C PHE A 748 -14.58 -20.71 14.34
N THR A 749 -14.48 -20.96 13.04
CA THR A 749 -14.59 -22.33 12.48
C THR A 749 -13.48 -22.53 11.44
N ALA A 750 -12.91 -23.73 11.42
CA ALA A 750 -11.98 -24.15 10.38
C ALA A 750 -12.39 -25.52 9.82
N LEU A 751 -12.09 -25.76 8.56
CA LEU A 751 -12.27 -27.06 7.94
C LEU A 751 -10.93 -27.79 7.92
N VAL A 752 -10.78 -28.83 8.71
CA VAL A 752 -9.50 -29.52 9.00
C VAL A 752 -9.53 -30.96 8.49
N PRO A 753 -8.51 -31.42 7.73
CA PRO A 753 -8.43 -32.80 7.31
C PRO A 753 -7.91 -33.71 8.44
N VAL A 754 -8.56 -34.81 8.66
CA VAL A 754 -8.08 -35.94 9.45
C VAL A 754 -7.75 -37.09 8.48
N GLU A 755 -6.50 -37.47 8.42
CA GLU A 755 -6.02 -38.57 7.59
C GLU A 755 -6.01 -39.87 8.42
N ILE A 756 -6.67 -40.87 7.90
CA ILE A 756 -6.80 -42.18 8.50
C ILE A 756 -6.05 -43.16 7.60
N GLN A 757 -4.95 -43.68 8.10
CA GLN A 757 -4.12 -44.66 7.38
C GLN A 757 -4.50 -46.09 7.86
N PRO A 758 -5.15 -46.93 7.03
CA PRO A 758 -5.36 -48.30 7.35
C PRO A 758 -4.03 -49.08 7.31
N ALA A 759 -3.98 -50.28 7.94
CA ALA A 759 -2.78 -51.13 7.89
C ALA A 759 -2.41 -51.51 6.46
N HIS A 760 -3.42 -51.70 5.60
CA HIS A 760 -3.27 -52.01 4.17
C HIS A 760 -4.27 -51.19 3.36
N GLY A 761 -3.83 -50.59 2.24
CA GLY A 761 -4.66 -49.78 1.35
C GLY A 761 -4.37 -48.31 1.39
N LEU A 762 -5.20 -47.53 0.71
CA LEU A 762 -5.04 -46.07 0.59
C LEU A 762 -5.52 -45.35 1.85
N ALA A 763 -4.87 -44.23 2.18
CA ALA A 763 -5.32 -43.34 3.24
C ALA A 763 -6.71 -42.75 2.93
N ILE A 764 -7.54 -42.57 3.95
CA ILE A 764 -8.85 -41.94 3.88
C ILE A 764 -8.76 -40.59 4.52
N THR A 765 -9.11 -39.51 3.79
CA THR A 765 -9.20 -38.15 4.34
C THR A 765 -10.63 -37.83 4.73
N ARG A 766 -10.85 -37.46 5.98
CA ARG A 766 -12.10 -36.93 6.48
C ARG A 766 -11.94 -35.47 6.85
N TRP A 767 -12.65 -34.59 6.18
CA TRP A 767 -12.70 -33.19 6.56
C TRP A 767 -13.69 -32.99 7.73
N VAL A 768 -13.28 -32.24 8.74
CA VAL A 768 -14.05 -31.94 9.94
C VAL A 768 -14.11 -30.43 10.11
N ARG A 769 -15.33 -29.87 10.17
CA ARG A 769 -15.53 -28.46 10.53
C ARG A 769 -15.43 -28.33 12.04
N THR A 770 -14.52 -27.50 12.53
CA THR A 770 -14.35 -27.21 13.96
C THR A 770 -15.43 -26.25 14.48
N SER A 771 -15.60 -26.20 15.80
CA SER A 771 -16.44 -25.22 16.49
C SER A 771 -15.85 -24.94 17.90
N SER A 772 -16.46 -24.03 18.65
CA SER A 772 -16.12 -23.81 20.07
C SER A 772 -16.25 -25.08 20.91
N ASP A 773 -17.23 -25.92 20.58
CA ASP A 773 -17.44 -27.21 21.23
C ASP A 773 -16.64 -28.33 20.55
N PRO A 774 -16.27 -29.41 21.27
CA PRO A 774 -15.62 -30.57 20.68
C PRO A 774 -16.48 -31.19 19.59
N VAL A 775 -15.94 -31.32 18.36
CA VAL A 775 -16.65 -31.88 17.23
C VAL A 775 -16.28 -33.37 17.09
N THR A 776 -17.29 -34.23 17.20
CA THR A 776 -17.12 -35.69 17.04
C THR A 776 -17.44 -36.14 15.62
N PHE A 777 -16.72 -37.13 15.13
CA PHE A 777 -16.99 -37.76 13.84
C PHE A 777 -16.79 -39.29 13.94
N THR A 778 -17.43 -40.03 13.03
CA THR A 778 -17.30 -41.49 12.95
C THR A 778 -16.99 -41.91 11.53
N VAL A 779 -16.05 -42.85 11.38
CA VAL A 779 -15.70 -43.43 10.08
C VAL A 779 -15.79 -44.95 10.21
N ALA A 780 -16.56 -45.57 9.30
CA ALA A 780 -16.60 -47.05 9.18
C ALA A 780 -15.35 -47.51 8.41
N LEU A 781 -14.69 -48.52 8.92
CA LEU A 781 -13.47 -49.08 8.38
C LEU A 781 -13.58 -50.63 8.35
N ASN A 782 -12.95 -51.25 7.38
CA ASN A 782 -12.88 -52.72 7.30
C ASN A 782 -11.82 -53.32 8.25
N GLN A 783 -10.90 -52.48 8.74
CA GLN A 783 -9.82 -52.89 9.66
C GLN A 783 -9.43 -51.70 10.55
N ALA A 784 -8.76 -51.99 11.67
CA ALA A 784 -8.26 -50.95 12.53
C ALA A 784 -7.23 -50.05 11.79
N PRO A 785 -7.25 -48.74 11.98
CA PRO A 785 -6.26 -47.88 11.37
C PRO A 785 -4.88 -48.06 12.02
N ALA A 786 -3.83 -48.02 11.22
CA ALA A 786 -2.46 -48.01 11.70
C ALA A 786 -2.07 -46.66 12.30
N LYS A 787 -2.60 -45.57 11.72
CA LYS A 787 -2.33 -44.21 12.16
C LYS A 787 -3.53 -43.29 11.86
N VAL A 788 -3.78 -42.32 12.73
CA VAL A 788 -4.76 -41.25 12.50
C VAL A 788 -4.07 -39.93 12.81
N VAL A 789 -4.03 -39.03 11.85
CA VAL A 789 -3.24 -37.79 11.93
C VAL A 789 -4.13 -36.59 11.59
N LEU A 790 -4.05 -35.56 12.40
CA LEU A 790 -4.66 -34.30 12.14
C LEU A 790 -3.75 -33.44 11.26
N ASP A 791 -4.26 -33.03 10.09
CA ASP A 791 -3.60 -32.11 9.17
C ASP A 791 -2.13 -32.46 8.86
N PRO A 792 -1.83 -33.64 8.27
CA PRO A 792 -0.46 -34.07 8.01
C PRO A 792 0.26 -33.29 6.90
N HIS A 793 -0.49 -32.50 6.10
CA HIS A 793 0.00 -31.84 4.89
C HIS A 793 -0.08 -30.31 4.94
N ASN A 794 -0.13 -29.74 6.13
CA ASN A 794 -0.26 -28.28 6.30
C ASN A 794 -1.43 -27.69 5.48
N ALA A 795 -2.60 -28.31 5.60
CA ALA A 795 -3.82 -27.86 4.93
C ALA A 795 -4.53 -26.75 5.71
N VAL A 796 -4.11 -26.45 6.94
CA VAL A 796 -4.69 -25.40 7.80
C VAL A 796 -3.59 -24.70 8.59
N LEU A 797 -3.66 -23.35 8.64
CA LEU A 797 -2.81 -22.58 9.54
C LEU A 797 -3.28 -22.82 10.99
N ARG A 798 -2.41 -23.39 11.81
CA ARG A 798 -2.68 -23.71 13.21
C ARG A 798 -1.43 -23.60 14.07
N ARG A 799 -1.62 -23.50 15.40
CA ARG A 799 -0.54 -23.54 16.39
C ARG A 799 0.04 -24.92 16.53
#